data_6d9cee919ce7bb42d98caea110b8fc91
#
_entry.id   6d9cee919ce7bb42d98caea110b8fc91
#
_cell.length_a   1.000
_cell.length_b   1.000
_cell.length_c   1.000
_cell.angle_alpha   90.00
_cell.angle_beta   90.00
_cell.angle_gamma   90.00
#
_symmetry.space_group_name_H-M   'P 1'
#
loop_
_entity.id
_entity.type
_entity.pdbx_description
1 polymer ?
#
loop_
_entity_poly.entity_id
_entity_poly.type
_entity_poly.pdbx_seq_one_letter_code
_entity_poly.pdbx_strand_id
1 'polypeptide(L)'
;MVLSSSSLQPPQNVAVVLEISSGSFDDGFCVKVQILEDGKIIEEHNDLTEIPAASEIPQLYENWQDILLENSRTLQAVPGQVTNVALDSWKKRAEELENYCKNWFQNPAFKSLRDRIQANIKVKADQSVPIIIRCHTANHRHNNVLRRLPWHIWDLFSKLPNTEFALFTKFHYQVATFKTPVKVLAIFGSSQGELQLEADKEALKILEQRGAKITCKVEPSEEEIAHLLFDKIWDILFFAGHSSSKTTGGQIQISQDKFLPLEALTPSLKRAVNKGLKLAIFNSCDGLGIADFLTQLNVPAAIVMREPVPDKIAGQFLLYFLREFSQGTPLCLAVREARDRLDALKATFPTASWLPVVCLNPNQPEFVWPAQTSENHQMTPNPSPSPSQSPFLLRKKILGLAAVAGIIAIATLIFINRCSIFSSSCKPPENNETIQPKIDNFISLGEKAIADSRVKLSQPYLKLKEQGIQEFAKGDYDSAYKTFDSLRFQAGENKNVQGLRQTALAALQDPEVLIYRNNAFVNTRHQQNPIFPIYTIAIAAPLNINSGLDILFGVAQAQDVAVKNGINLQVVIANDRNQQKQAQQIATKLSQNQKILAVVGHYTSPNTCEALKVYSPNELVLISPTSTVVNLQGCTTSNKVFFRTTTSTREEAKSLVQYLVNDLRKPQPKVVIFYSKEWFSRDLTNEFETVIQSYQGKILLKVDLSDPNFDTSKLPDQVKEADALVLLPDGGTDGNKTLENAINIIKLNNGKKPILGANTLYLQEVIAQAKIATKSLFLQSEWHPKQCGAQEFAEQIRQYWGGDLNRRVALSYEAVQAIVQAIKNQDVGKPIDRKTIQQKLFETGINPDKAASSDVLKGWKIIFKATGDREGINTQPILTVQEHNKQLKFDIAKNIPCQ
;
A
#
# COMPACT_ATOMS: atom_id res chain seq x y z
N MET A 1 18.95 42.10 -50.63
CA MET A 1 17.93 41.12 -50.57
C MET A 1 17.53 40.99 -49.11
N VAL A 2 16.40 41.54 -48.77
CA VAL A 2 15.83 41.55 -47.43
C VAL A 2 15.09 40.23 -47.27
N LEU A 3 15.54 39.35 -46.38
CA LEU A 3 14.84 38.14 -46.02
C LEU A 3 13.68 38.54 -45.08
N SER A 4 12.47 38.35 -45.59
CA SER A 4 11.24 38.55 -44.88
C SER A 4 11.17 37.56 -43.70
N SER A 5 11.03 38.08 -42.49
CA SER A 5 10.66 37.33 -41.32
C SER A 5 9.25 36.74 -41.53
N SER A 6 9.18 35.46 -41.82
CA SER A 6 7.92 34.71 -41.75
C SER A 6 7.48 34.71 -40.30
N SER A 7 6.40 35.43 -40.00
CA SER A 7 5.65 35.34 -38.76
C SER A 7 5.16 33.90 -38.58
N LEU A 8 5.77 33.16 -37.68
CA LEU A 8 5.24 31.90 -37.20
C LEU A 8 3.89 32.20 -36.54
N GLN A 9 2.80 31.86 -37.22
CA GLN A 9 1.49 31.81 -36.59
C GLN A 9 1.56 30.81 -35.42
N PRO A 10 0.96 31.11 -34.25
CA PRO A 10 0.88 30.15 -33.17
C PRO A 10 0.21 28.86 -33.67
N PRO A 11 0.62 27.72 -33.18
CA PRO A 11 0.01 26.44 -33.60
C PRO A 11 -1.49 26.48 -33.33
N GLN A 12 -2.28 26.14 -34.34
CA GLN A 12 -3.74 26.05 -34.25
C GLN A 12 -4.10 24.95 -33.22
N ASN A 13 -4.99 25.24 -32.29
CA ASN A 13 -5.43 24.29 -31.27
C ASN A 13 -6.64 23.49 -31.78
N VAL A 14 -6.46 22.18 -32.01
CA VAL A 14 -7.53 21.29 -32.49
C VAL A 14 -8.00 20.40 -31.36
N ALA A 15 -9.32 20.26 -31.20
CA ALA A 15 -9.97 19.34 -30.25
C ALA A 15 -11.16 18.65 -30.92
N VAL A 16 -11.46 17.44 -30.53
CA VAL A 16 -12.66 16.70 -30.94
C VAL A 16 -13.59 16.49 -29.76
N VAL A 17 -14.87 16.81 -29.90
CA VAL A 17 -15.90 16.53 -28.90
C VAL A 17 -16.80 15.42 -29.39
N LEU A 18 -16.87 14.33 -28.65
CA LEU A 18 -17.81 13.25 -28.82
C LEU A 18 -18.97 13.46 -27.83
N GLU A 19 -20.09 13.91 -28.34
CA GLU A 19 -21.26 14.20 -27.52
C GLU A 19 -22.25 13.02 -27.55
N ILE A 20 -22.39 12.37 -26.39
CA ILE A 20 -23.35 11.26 -26.17
C ILE A 20 -24.59 11.87 -25.51
N SER A 21 -25.65 12.14 -26.28
CA SER A 21 -26.77 12.97 -25.84
C SER A 21 -28.03 12.20 -25.50
N SER A 22 -28.23 11.01 -26.07
CA SER A 22 -29.44 10.21 -25.88
C SER A 22 -29.16 8.72 -26.02
N GLY A 23 -30.09 7.91 -25.52
CA GLY A 23 -29.98 6.45 -25.55
C GLY A 23 -29.67 5.84 -24.19
N SER A 24 -29.46 4.53 -24.20
CA SER A 24 -29.16 3.73 -23.03
C SER A 24 -28.19 2.59 -23.38
N PHE A 25 -27.67 1.91 -22.37
CA PHE A 25 -26.88 0.69 -22.62
C PHE A 25 -27.72 -0.45 -23.22
N ASP A 26 -29.02 -0.42 -23.02
CA ASP A 26 -29.94 -1.44 -23.56
C ASP A 26 -30.35 -1.17 -25.01
N ASP A 27 -30.44 0.12 -25.39
CA ASP A 27 -30.94 0.52 -26.72
C ASP A 27 -29.81 1.00 -27.66
N GLY A 28 -28.62 1.28 -27.11
CA GLY A 28 -27.56 2.00 -27.81
C GLY A 28 -27.59 3.50 -27.54
N PHE A 29 -26.62 4.25 -28.08
CA PHE A 29 -26.52 5.69 -27.86
C PHE A 29 -26.35 6.45 -29.15
N CYS A 30 -26.93 7.66 -29.21
CA CYS A 30 -26.68 8.61 -30.29
C CYS A 30 -25.43 9.46 -29.96
N VAL A 31 -24.45 9.46 -30.86
CA VAL A 31 -23.19 10.20 -30.74
C VAL A 31 -23.05 11.24 -31.83
N LYS A 32 -22.80 12.48 -31.46
CA LYS A 32 -22.45 13.60 -32.32
C LYS A 32 -20.95 13.90 -32.25
N VAL A 33 -20.33 14.14 -33.40
CA VAL A 33 -18.93 14.52 -33.50
C VAL A 33 -18.85 16.00 -33.84
N GLN A 34 -18.06 16.75 -33.06
CA GLN A 34 -17.72 18.15 -33.32
C GLN A 34 -16.20 18.29 -33.32
N ILE A 35 -15.67 18.96 -34.36
CA ILE A 35 -14.26 19.30 -34.46
C ILE A 35 -14.11 20.78 -34.21
N LEU A 36 -13.27 21.14 -33.26
CA LEU A 36 -13.00 22.52 -32.88
C LEU A 36 -11.59 22.90 -33.29
N GLU A 37 -11.44 24.10 -33.81
CA GLU A 37 -10.15 24.75 -34.07
C GLU A 37 -10.15 26.12 -33.40
N ASP A 38 -9.17 26.36 -32.52
CA ASP A 38 -9.10 27.55 -31.66
C ASP A 38 -10.44 27.86 -30.94
N GLY A 39 -11.09 26.80 -30.45
CA GLY A 39 -12.34 26.87 -29.71
C GLY A 39 -13.59 27.16 -30.56
N LYS A 40 -13.46 27.23 -31.89
CA LYS A 40 -14.59 27.38 -32.81
C LYS A 40 -14.90 26.05 -33.46
N ILE A 41 -16.16 25.69 -33.53
CA ILE A 41 -16.61 24.51 -34.30
C ILE A 41 -16.33 24.79 -35.77
N ILE A 42 -15.40 24.05 -36.36
CA ILE A 42 -15.09 24.13 -37.80
C ILE A 42 -15.83 23.08 -38.59
N GLU A 43 -16.17 21.97 -37.93
CA GLU A 43 -16.92 20.90 -38.53
C GLU A 43 -17.91 20.31 -37.52
N GLU A 44 -19.16 20.22 -37.90
CA GLU A 44 -20.22 19.62 -37.10
C GLU A 44 -20.98 18.63 -37.98
N HIS A 45 -20.84 17.34 -37.63
CA HIS A 45 -21.60 16.32 -38.31
C HIS A 45 -22.99 16.24 -37.66
N ASN A 46 -24.02 16.76 -38.36
CA ASN A 46 -25.40 16.71 -37.89
C ASN A 46 -25.99 15.29 -37.96
N ASP A 47 -25.33 14.38 -38.66
CA ASP A 47 -25.72 12.97 -38.68
C ASP A 47 -25.32 12.30 -37.39
N LEU A 48 -26.34 11.98 -36.58
CA LEU A 48 -26.13 11.21 -35.35
C LEU A 48 -25.65 9.79 -35.71
N THR A 49 -24.54 9.37 -35.17
CA THR A 49 -24.10 7.98 -35.28
C THR A 49 -24.67 7.20 -34.11
N GLU A 50 -25.46 6.17 -34.41
CA GLU A 50 -25.95 5.27 -33.37
C GLU A 50 -24.90 4.22 -33.05
N ILE A 51 -24.36 4.26 -31.85
CA ILE A 51 -23.49 3.20 -31.31
C ILE A 51 -24.39 2.11 -30.68
N PRO A 52 -24.02 0.83 -30.81
CA PRO A 52 -24.92 -0.27 -30.46
C PRO A 52 -25.14 -0.39 -28.94
N ALA A 53 -26.20 -1.11 -28.60
CA ALA A 53 -26.46 -1.55 -27.23
C ALA A 53 -25.28 -2.33 -26.63
N ALA A 54 -25.14 -2.20 -25.33
CA ALA A 54 -24.09 -2.87 -24.51
C ALA A 54 -24.61 -3.08 -23.09
N SER A 55 -25.76 -3.71 -22.96
CA SER A 55 -26.51 -3.88 -21.70
C SER A 55 -25.72 -4.51 -20.55
N GLU A 56 -24.67 -5.28 -20.85
CA GLU A 56 -23.84 -5.92 -19.84
C GLU A 56 -22.77 -4.98 -19.23
N ILE A 57 -22.38 -3.90 -19.93
CA ILE A 57 -21.32 -2.99 -19.47
C ILE A 57 -21.58 -2.45 -18.06
N PRO A 58 -22.77 -1.92 -17.71
CA PRO A 58 -23.01 -1.41 -16.36
C PRO A 58 -22.77 -2.45 -15.28
N GLN A 59 -23.23 -3.69 -15.47
CA GLN A 59 -23.03 -4.77 -14.50
C GLN A 59 -21.59 -5.24 -14.45
N LEU A 60 -20.91 -5.38 -15.60
CA LEU A 60 -19.49 -5.74 -15.65
C LEU A 60 -18.63 -4.65 -14.99
N TYR A 61 -18.98 -3.38 -15.20
CA TYR A 61 -18.32 -2.25 -14.56
C TYR A 61 -18.50 -2.28 -13.03
N GLU A 62 -19.72 -2.47 -12.54
CA GLU A 62 -20.02 -2.59 -11.11
C GLU A 62 -19.26 -3.77 -10.49
N ASN A 63 -19.30 -4.93 -11.14
CA ASN A 63 -18.57 -6.13 -10.68
C ASN A 63 -17.05 -5.90 -10.59
N TRP A 64 -16.48 -5.14 -11.54
CA TRP A 64 -15.07 -4.77 -11.50
C TRP A 64 -14.79 -3.70 -10.44
N GLN A 65 -15.64 -2.67 -10.34
CA GLN A 65 -15.51 -1.59 -9.36
C GLN A 65 -15.53 -2.12 -7.92
N ASP A 66 -16.44 -3.05 -7.64
CA ASP A 66 -16.55 -3.68 -6.33
C ASP A 66 -15.22 -4.35 -5.94
N ILE A 67 -14.62 -5.11 -6.86
CA ILE A 67 -13.32 -5.76 -6.64
C ILE A 67 -12.19 -4.73 -6.53
N LEU A 68 -12.21 -3.67 -7.35
CA LEU A 68 -11.24 -2.59 -7.24
C LEU A 68 -11.32 -1.92 -5.86
N LEU A 69 -12.52 -1.62 -5.39
CA LEU A 69 -12.77 -1.05 -4.07
C LEU A 69 -12.29 -1.96 -2.94
N GLU A 70 -12.44 -3.26 -3.09
CA GLU A 70 -11.91 -4.25 -2.14
C GLU A 70 -10.39 -4.30 -2.17
N ASN A 71 -9.81 -4.35 -3.36
CA ASN A 71 -8.37 -4.52 -3.54
C ASN A 71 -7.59 -3.20 -3.39
N SER A 72 -8.13 -2.05 -3.77
CA SER A 72 -7.44 -0.77 -3.57
C SER A 72 -7.16 -0.49 -2.10
N ARG A 73 -8.01 -0.98 -1.22
CA ARG A 73 -7.87 -0.91 0.23
C ARG A 73 -6.91 -1.95 0.79
N THR A 74 -6.85 -3.11 0.14
CA THR A 74 -5.92 -4.19 0.45
C THR A 74 -4.51 -3.89 -0.10
N LEU A 75 -4.42 -3.10 -1.15
CA LEU A 75 -3.18 -2.72 -1.84
C LEU A 75 -2.54 -1.43 -1.29
N GLN A 76 -3.25 -0.66 -0.46
CA GLN A 76 -2.66 0.43 0.34
C GLN A 76 -1.72 -0.09 1.44
N ALA A 77 -1.79 -1.39 1.76
CA ALA A 77 -0.86 -2.05 2.66
C ALA A 77 0.05 -2.97 1.87
N VAL A 78 1.33 -2.72 1.90
CA VAL A 78 2.44 -3.51 1.37
C VAL A 78 2.12 -4.29 0.06
N PRO A 79 2.69 -3.89 -1.07
CA PRO A 79 2.56 -4.63 -2.33
C PRO A 79 3.05 -6.06 -2.12
N GLY A 80 2.18 -7.03 -2.35
CA GLY A 80 2.58 -8.43 -2.39
C GLY A 80 1.82 -9.40 -1.49
N GLN A 81 0.81 -8.95 -0.76
CA GLN A 81 0.01 -9.83 0.10
C GLN A 81 -1.48 -9.91 -0.26
N VAL A 82 -1.84 -9.54 -1.47
CA VAL A 82 -3.15 -9.89 -2.02
C VAL A 82 -3.17 -11.42 -2.12
N THR A 83 -4.17 -12.06 -1.55
CA THR A 83 -4.35 -13.49 -1.76
C THR A 83 -4.44 -13.73 -3.27
N ASN A 84 -3.83 -14.81 -3.78
CA ASN A 84 -3.88 -15.13 -5.21
C ASN A 84 -5.32 -15.14 -5.74
N VAL A 85 -6.29 -15.48 -4.91
CA VAL A 85 -7.73 -15.49 -5.25
C VAL A 85 -8.26 -14.08 -5.48
N ALA A 86 -7.88 -13.09 -4.67
CA ALA A 86 -8.37 -11.73 -4.84
C ALA A 86 -7.77 -11.06 -6.08
N LEU A 87 -6.47 -11.26 -6.34
CA LEU A 87 -5.82 -10.74 -7.54
C LEU A 87 -6.33 -11.45 -8.82
N ASP A 88 -6.49 -12.77 -8.79
CA ASP A 88 -7.04 -13.54 -9.91
C ASP A 88 -8.49 -13.15 -10.19
N SER A 89 -9.30 -12.91 -9.16
CA SER A 89 -10.67 -12.41 -9.30
C SER A 89 -10.70 -11.01 -9.89
N TRP A 90 -9.85 -10.10 -9.40
CA TRP A 90 -9.74 -8.74 -9.94
C TRP A 90 -9.28 -8.75 -11.40
N LYS A 91 -8.24 -9.51 -11.70
CA LYS A 91 -7.73 -9.68 -13.05
C LYS A 91 -8.79 -10.24 -13.99
N LYS A 92 -9.52 -11.27 -13.55
CA LYS A 92 -10.62 -11.87 -14.33
C LYS A 92 -11.71 -10.85 -14.62
N ARG A 93 -12.17 -10.07 -13.62
CA ARG A 93 -13.21 -9.05 -13.82
C ARG A 93 -12.74 -7.89 -14.68
N ALA A 94 -11.46 -7.48 -14.52
CA ALA A 94 -10.87 -6.49 -15.39
C ALA A 94 -10.79 -7.00 -16.84
N GLU A 95 -10.37 -8.25 -17.07
CA GLU A 95 -10.32 -8.87 -18.39
C GLU A 95 -11.72 -9.05 -19.01
N GLU A 96 -12.72 -9.44 -18.22
CA GLU A 96 -14.11 -9.55 -18.66
C GLU A 96 -14.64 -8.20 -19.16
N LEU A 97 -14.48 -7.13 -18.37
CA LEU A 97 -14.89 -5.78 -18.75
C LEU A 97 -14.07 -5.26 -19.94
N GLU A 98 -12.73 -5.44 -19.92
CA GLU A 98 -11.85 -5.02 -21.01
C GLU A 98 -12.22 -5.68 -22.33
N ASN A 99 -12.43 -6.99 -22.33
CA ASN A 99 -12.80 -7.74 -23.54
C ASN A 99 -14.18 -7.33 -24.07
N TYR A 100 -15.16 -7.12 -23.19
CA TYR A 100 -16.47 -6.66 -23.60
C TYR A 100 -16.41 -5.24 -24.20
N CYS A 101 -15.69 -4.32 -23.56
CA CYS A 101 -15.48 -2.97 -24.10
C CYS A 101 -14.72 -3.00 -25.43
N LYS A 102 -13.67 -3.84 -25.58
CA LYS A 102 -12.96 -4.01 -26.85
C LYS A 102 -13.88 -4.49 -27.96
N ASN A 103 -14.72 -5.48 -27.69
CA ASN A 103 -15.68 -5.99 -28.66
C ASN A 103 -16.72 -4.92 -29.02
N TRP A 104 -17.19 -4.14 -28.05
CA TRP A 104 -18.10 -3.04 -28.28
C TRP A 104 -17.49 -1.96 -29.17
N PHE A 105 -16.23 -1.55 -28.90
CA PHE A 105 -15.48 -0.60 -29.74
C PHE A 105 -15.10 -1.12 -31.14
N GLN A 106 -15.14 -2.42 -31.37
CA GLN A 106 -14.91 -3.02 -32.67
C GLN A 106 -16.15 -2.98 -33.58
N ASN A 107 -17.32 -2.57 -33.06
CA ASN A 107 -18.55 -2.47 -33.87
C ASN A 107 -18.36 -1.49 -35.05
N PRO A 108 -19.00 -1.75 -36.21
CA PRO A 108 -18.90 -0.87 -37.37
C PRO A 108 -19.25 0.59 -37.12
N ALA A 109 -20.12 0.91 -36.17
CA ALA A 109 -20.45 2.27 -35.79
C ALA A 109 -19.24 3.01 -35.17
N PHE A 110 -18.50 2.38 -34.27
CA PHE A 110 -17.27 2.95 -33.72
C PHE A 110 -16.17 3.07 -34.77
N LYS A 111 -16.10 2.12 -35.71
CA LYS A 111 -15.21 2.23 -36.86
C LYS A 111 -15.55 3.44 -37.71
N SER A 112 -16.84 3.67 -38.02
CA SER A 112 -17.30 4.84 -38.75
C SER A 112 -16.97 6.15 -38.05
N LEU A 113 -17.19 6.23 -36.72
CA LEU A 113 -16.78 7.40 -35.91
C LEU A 113 -15.27 7.65 -35.99
N ARG A 114 -14.45 6.62 -35.83
CA ARG A 114 -12.99 6.71 -35.90
C ARG A 114 -12.54 7.19 -37.28
N ASP A 115 -13.03 6.56 -38.37
CA ASP A 115 -12.64 6.87 -39.74
C ASP A 115 -13.04 8.32 -40.09
N ARG A 116 -14.17 8.81 -39.56
CA ARG A 116 -14.64 10.21 -39.70
C ARG A 116 -13.73 11.17 -38.94
N ILE A 117 -13.38 10.86 -37.69
CA ILE A 117 -12.43 11.66 -36.89
C ILE A 117 -11.10 11.74 -37.64
N GLN A 118 -10.55 10.61 -38.07
CA GLN A 118 -9.29 10.53 -38.79
C GLN A 118 -9.26 11.32 -40.11
N ALA A 119 -10.35 11.31 -40.86
CA ALA A 119 -10.47 12.02 -42.15
C ALA A 119 -10.41 13.55 -41.97
N ASN A 120 -10.91 14.05 -40.84
CA ASN A 120 -11.17 15.48 -40.63
C ASN A 120 -10.13 16.15 -39.72
N ILE A 121 -9.32 15.37 -39.01
CA ILE A 121 -8.20 15.90 -38.22
C ILE A 121 -6.97 16.09 -39.12
N LYS A 122 -6.67 17.35 -39.50
CA LYS A 122 -5.45 17.74 -40.21
C LYS A 122 -4.41 18.21 -39.19
N VAL A 123 -3.69 17.27 -38.57
CA VAL A 123 -2.74 17.58 -37.47
C VAL A 123 -1.29 17.40 -37.92
N LYS A 124 -0.41 18.30 -37.49
CA LYS A 124 1.05 18.13 -37.61
C LYS A 124 1.50 17.01 -36.68
N ALA A 125 2.59 16.31 -37.02
CA ALA A 125 3.06 15.15 -36.27
C ALA A 125 3.39 15.40 -34.78
N ASP A 126 3.62 16.64 -34.41
CA ASP A 126 3.96 17.12 -33.06
C ASP A 126 2.79 17.76 -32.29
N GLN A 127 1.62 17.81 -32.88
CA GLN A 127 0.43 18.45 -32.31
C GLN A 127 -0.47 17.44 -31.62
N SER A 128 -0.78 17.67 -30.33
CA SER A 128 -1.74 16.91 -29.56
C SER A 128 -3.17 17.26 -29.90
N VAL A 129 -4.06 16.27 -29.94
CA VAL A 129 -5.50 16.44 -30.15
C VAL A 129 -6.29 15.70 -29.07
N PRO A 130 -6.85 16.40 -28.08
CA PRO A 130 -7.74 15.78 -27.11
C PRO A 130 -9.05 15.32 -27.75
N ILE A 131 -9.45 14.10 -27.45
CA ILE A 131 -10.77 13.53 -27.79
C ILE A 131 -11.64 13.65 -26.54
N ILE A 132 -12.53 14.65 -26.51
CA ILE A 132 -13.26 15.05 -25.32
C ILE A 132 -14.64 14.38 -25.32
N ILE A 133 -14.91 13.54 -24.33
CA ILE A 133 -16.15 12.79 -24.20
C ILE A 133 -17.12 13.56 -23.32
N ARG A 134 -18.27 13.90 -23.89
CA ARG A 134 -19.39 14.60 -23.23
C ARG A 134 -20.56 13.65 -23.09
N CYS A 135 -20.94 13.28 -21.87
CA CYS A 135 -22.08 12.42 -21.58
C CYS A 135 -23.18 13.25 -20.90
N HIS A 136 -24.34 13.35 -21.51
CA HIS A 136 -25.50 14.04 -20.94
C HIS A 136 -26.85 13.39 -21.35
N THR A 137 -26.88 12.05 -21.31
CA THR A 137 -28.13 11.31 -21.50
C THR A 137 -29.10 11.56 -20.34
N ALA A 138 -30.37 11.25 -20.52
CA ALA A 138 -31.37 11.40 -19.47
C ALA A 138 -31.13 10.50 -18.24
N ASN A 139 -30.33 9.42 -18.39
CA ASN A 139 -30.02 8.49 -17.33
C ASN A 139 -28.66 8.82 -16.65
N HIS A 140 -28.72 9.38 -15.45
CA HIS A 140 -27.52 9.73 -14.69
C HIS A 140 -26.61 8.54 -14.36
N ARG A 141 -27.15 7.33 -14.14
CA ARG A 141 -26.36 6.12 -13.91
C ARG A 141 -25.54 5.75 -15.15
N HIS A 142 -26.16 5.82 -16.33
CA HIS A 142 -25.44 5.57 -17.59
C HIS A 142 -24.35 6.60 -17.85
N ASN A 143 -24.63 7.89 -17.64
CA ASN A 143 -23.62 8.95 -17.76
C ASN A 143 -22.43 8.69 -16.83
N ASN A 144 -22.68 8.23 -15.60
CA ASN A 144 -21.64 7.93 -14.64
C ASN A 144 -20.77 6.75 -15.10
N VAL A 145 -21.35 5.69 -15.62
CA VAL A 145 -20.62 4.53 -16.18
C VAL A 145 -19.82 4.95 -17.42
N LEU A 146 -20.45 5.64 -18.39
CA LEU A 146 -19.79 6.11 -19.63
C LEU A 146 -18.54 6.94 -19.34
N ARG A 147 -18.59 7.84 -18.36
CA ARG A 147 -17.43 8.67 -17.95
C ARG A 147 -16.30 7.88 -17.31
N ARG A 148 -16.61 6.68 -16.81
CA ARG A 148 -15.67 5.82 -16.10
C ARG A 148 -15.11 4.68 -16.97
N LEU A 149 -15.63 4.47 -18.17
CA LEU A 149 -15.13 3.44 -19.08
C LEU A 149 -13.67 3.71 -19.51
N PRO A 150 -12.90 2.65 -19.77
CA PRO A 150 -11.52 2.76 -20.24
C PRO A 150 -11.47 3.10 -21.74
N TRP A 151 -11.90 4.30 -22.14
CA TRP A 151 -11.95 4.75 -23.53
C TRP A 151 -10.64 4.60 -24.30
N HIS A 152 -9.51 4.67 -23.62
CA HIS A 152 -8.18 4.52 -24.22
C HIS A 152 -7.95 3.17 -24.90
N ILE A 153 -8.73 2.13 -24.57
CA ILE A 153 -8.63 0.83 -25.24
C ILE A 153 -9.33 0.79 -26.62
N TRP A 154 -10.08 1.85 -26.97
CA TRP A 154 -10.63 1.99 -28.32
C TRP A 154 -9.49 2.17 -29.34
N ASP A 155 -9.55 1.47 -30.48
CA ASP A 155 -8.47 1.45 -31.48
C ASP A 155 -8.21 2.81 -32.16
N LEU A 156 -9.07 3.80 -31.93
CA LEU A 156 -8.85 5.20 -32.29
C LEU A 156 -7.51 5.70 -31.76
N PHE A 157 -7.25 5.46 -30.46
CA PHE A 157 -6.03 5.98 -29.79
C PHE A 157 -4.77 5.27 -30.22
N SER A 158 -4.84 4.01 -30.64
CA SER A 158 -3.69 3.29 -31.20
C SER A 158 -3.34 3.73 -32.63
N LYS A 159 -4.35 4.14 -33.40
CA LYS A 159 -4.18 4.61 -34.78
C LYS A 159 -3.82 6.07 -34.89
N LEU A 160 -4.17 6.87 -33.88
CA LEU A 160 -3.84 8.29 -33.79
C LEU A 160 -2.95 8.55 -32.56
N PRO A 161 -1.63 8.38 -32.65
CA PRO A 161 -0.72 8.40 -31.50
C PRO A 161 -0.67 9.76 -30.79
N ASN A 162 -1.06 10.85 -31.43
CA ASN A 162 -1.09 12.20 -30.86
C ASN A 162 -2.44 12.54 -30.22
N THR A 163 -3.30 11.55 -30.00
CA THR A 163 -4.61 11.76 -29.36
C THR A 163 -4.65 11.15 -27.96
N GLU A 164 -5.41 11.76 -27.08
CA GLU A 164 -5.76 11.22 -25.77
C GLU A 164 -7.20 11.55 -25.43
N PHE A 165 -7.90 10.66 -24.70
CA PHE A 165 -9.24 10.97 -24.26
C PHE A 165 -9.23 11.89 -23.05
N ALA A 166 -10.20 12.80 -23.03
CA ALA A 166 -10.49 13.65 -21.88
C ALA A 166 -11.99 13.66 -21.59
N LEU A 167 -12.39 14.02 -20.38
CA LEU A 167 -13.79 14.23 -20.05
C LEU A 167 -14.13 15.71 -20.24
N PHE A 168 -15.30 15.94 -20.79
CA PHE A 168 -15.82 17.28 -20.97
C PHE A 168 -16.05 17.96 -19.63
N THR A 169 -15.59 19.22 -19.52
CA THR A 169 -15.95 20.11 -18.41
C THR A 169 -17.08 21.06 -18.90
N LYS A 170 -16.82 22.34 -19.03
CA LYS A 170 -17.78 23.33 -19.46
C LYS A 170 -17.13 24.21 -20.51
N PHE A 171 -17.87 24.68 -21.50
CA PHE A 171 -17.36 25.71 -22.41
C PHE A 171 -17.07 26.99 -21.65
N HIS A 172 -15.84 27.47 -21.70
CA HIS A 172 -15.42 28.73 -21.14
C HIS A 172 -14.47 29.43 -22.14
N TYR A 173 -14.63 30.74 -22.30
CA TYR A 173 -13.94 31.48 -23.37
C TYR A 173 -12.60 32.12 -22.98
N GLN A 174 -12.16 31.97 -21.72
CA GLN A 174 -10.84 32.46 -21.31
C GLN A 174 -9.77 31.43 -21.62
N VAL A 175 -8.87 31.77 -22.53
CA VAL A 175 -7.69 30.97 -22.85
C VAL A 175 -6.61 31.25 -21.80
N ALA A 176 -6.09 30.21 -21.19
CA ALA A 176 -5.04 30.29 -20.19
C ALA A 176 -3.76 29.59 -20.67
N THR A 177 -2.59 30.17 -20.44
CA THR A 177 -1.28 29.58 -20.73
C THR A 177 -0.35 29.76 -19.52
N PHE A 178 0.59 28.84 -19.32
CA PHE A 178 1.59 28.97 -18.27
C PHE A 178 2.62 30.05 -18.61
N LYS A 179 3.07 30.76 -17.57
CA LYS A 179 4.17 31.75 -17.65
C LYS A 179 5.20 31.43 -16.59
N THR A 180 6.47 31.60 -16.89
CA THR A 180 7.58 31.45 -15.92
C THR A 180 7.62 32.62 -14.92
N PRO A 181 7.84 32.35 -13.63
CA PRO A 181 7.84 31.05 -12.96
C PRO A 181 6.40 30.52 -12.73
N VAL A 182 6.16 29.24 -13.02
CA VAL A 182 4.89 28.59 -12.71
C VAL A 182 4.72 28.47 -11.19
N LYS A 183 3.60 28.96 -10.66
CA LYS A 183 3.33 28.96 -9.22
C LYS A 183 2.41 27.80 -8.82
N VAL A 184 2.90 26.93 -7.95
CA VAL A 184 2.20 25.73 -7.51
C VAL A 184 1.85 25.84 -6.03
N LEU A 185 0.57 25.66 -5.68
CA LEU A 185 0.14 25.41 -4.31
C LEU A 185 -0.03 23.91 -4.15
N ALA A 186 0.82 23.29 -3.35
CA ALA A 186 0.76 21.86 -3.06
C ALA A 186 0.23 21.66 -1.63
N ILE A 187 -0.93 21.04 -1.51
CA ILE A 187 -1.60 20.69 -0.27
C ILE A 187 -1.46 19.19 -0.04
N PHE A 188 -0.87 18.82 1.07
CA PHE A 188 -0.76 17.44 1.54
C PHE A 188 -1.72 17.27 2.70
N GLY A 189 -2.71 16.40 2.52
CA GLY A 189 -3.69 16.06 3.54
C GLY A 189 -3.09 15.21 4.65
N SER A 190 -3.95 14.52 5.43
CA SER A 190 -3.49 13.68 6.53
C SER A 190 -2.46 12.66 6.09
N SER A 191 -1.33 12.62 6.79
CA SER A 191 -0.26 11.62 6.64
C SER A 191 -0.57 10.29 7.35
N GLN A 192 -1.74 10.15 7.95
CA GLN A 192 -2.14 8.93 8.63
C GLN A 192 -2.64 7.86 7.64
N GLY A 193 -2.05 6.68 7.78
CA GLY A 193 -2.13 5.60 6.82
C GLY A 193 -1.00 5.81 5.81
N GLU A 194 -0.18 4.85 5.54
CA GLU A 194 1.00 4.78 4.66
C GLU A 194 0.94 5.61 3.36
N LEU A 195 0.37 6.84 3.42
CA LEU A 195 0.42 7.80 2.33
C LEU A 195 1.88 8.17 2.10
N GLN A 196 2.41 7.79 0.95
CA GLN A 196 3.78 8.10 0.55
C GLN A 196 3.89 9.59 0.15
N LEU A 197 3.48 10.51 1.05
CA LEU A 197 3.55 11.96 0.80
C LEU A 197 4.97 12.42 0.45
N GLU A 198 5.99 11.72 0.93
CA GLU A 198 7.38 12.02 0.57
C GLU A 198 7.66 11.68 -0.91
N ALA A 199 7.08 10.63 -1.47
CA ALA A 199 7.19 10.31 -2.90
C ALA A 199 6.54 11.40 -3.77
N ASP A 200 5.38 11.92 -3.36
CA ASP A 200 4.71 13.02 -4.05
C ASP A 200 5.51 14.33 -3.93
N LYS A 201 6.11 14.62 -2.77
CA LYS A 201 7.00 15.78 -2.60
C LYS A 201 8.25 15.66 -3.47
N GLU A 202 8.87 14.47 -3.54
CA GLU A 202 10.02 14.24 -4.42
C GLU A 202 9.63 14.38 -5.91
N ALA A 203 8.46 13.88 -6.31
CA ALA A 203 7.96 14.06 -7.66
C ALA A 203 7.77 15.56 -8.01
N LEU A 204 7.26 16.36 -7.09
CA LEU A 204 7.10 17.81 -7.30
C LEU A 204 8.43 18.55 -7.46
N LYS A 205 9.55 18.06 -6.90
CA LYS A 205 10.87 18.66 -7.11
C LYS A 205 11.28 18.72 -8.59
N ILE A 206 10.74 17.84 -9.42
CA ILE A 206 10.95 17.88 -10.88
C ILE A 206 10.48 19.22 -11.44
N LEU A 207 9.34 19.74 -10.96
CA LEU A 207 8.83 21.05 -11.39
C LEU A 207 9.71 22.20 -10.87
N GLU A 208 10.24 22.11 -9.65
CA GLU A 208 11.17 23.12 -9.10
C GLU A 208 12.45 23.19 -9.93
N GLN A 209 13.01 22.04 -10.32
CA GLN A 209 14.16 21.95 -11.21
C GLN A 209 13.90 22.58 -12.60
N ARG A 210 12.63 22.69 -12.99
CA ARG A 210 12.14 23.30 -14.23
C ARG A 210 11.57 24.71 -14.01
N GLY A 211 11.97 25.38 -12.92
CA GLY A 211 11.69 26.80 -12.65
C GLY A 211 10.32 27.08 -12.02
N ALA A 212 9.62 26.09 -11.48
CA ALA A 212 8.41 26.34 -10.69
C ALA A 212 8.73 26.92 -9.32
N LYS A 213 7.79 27.70 -8.79
CA LYS A 213 7.78 28.13 -7.39
C LYS A 213 6.70 27.36 -6.64
N ILE A 214 7.10 26.38 -5.83
CA ILE A 214 6.18 25.51 -5.11
C ILE A 214 6.01 26.01 -3.66
N THR A 215 4.77 26.08 -3.21
CA THR A 215 4.44 26.30 -1.80
C THR A 215 3.77 25.05 -1.28
N CYS A 216 4.49 24.29 -0.45
CA CYS A 216 3.97 23.09 0.17
C CYS A 216 3.31 23.39 1.51
N LYS A 217 2.15 22.80 1.76
CA LYS A 217 1.42 22.83 3.03
C LYS A 217 1.01 21.41 3.43
N VAL A 218 1.43 21.00 4.62
CA VAL A 218 1.10 19.69 5.18
C VAL A 218 0.07 19.88 6.28
N GLU A 219 -1.03 19.18 6.18
CA GLU A 219 -2.17 19.24 7.10
C GLU A 219 -2.62 20.70 7.44
N PRO A 220 -2.78 21.58 6.42
CA PRO A 220 -3.17 22.96 6.68
C PRO A 220 -4.60 23.05 7.23
N SER A 221 -4.88 24.09 7.99
CA SER A 221 -6.25 24.39 8.40
C SER A 221 -7.10 24.85 7.20
N GLU A 222 -8.42 24.76 7.33
CA GLU A 222 -9.37 25.27 6.34
C GLU A 222 -9.15 26.77 6.06
N GLU A 223 -8.95 27.55 7.13
CA GLU A 223 -8.68 28.99 7.04
C GLU A 223 -7.38 29.26 6.28
N GLU A 224 -6.33 28.49 6.56
CA GLU A 224 -5.05 28.63 5.85
C GLU A 224 -5.18 28.34 4.35
N ILE A 225 -5.92 27.27 3.98
CA ILE A 225 -6.20 26.95 2.58
C ILE A 225 -6.99 28.09 1.93
N ALA A 226 -8.05 28.56 2.61
CA ALA A 226 -8.90 29.62 2.11
C ALA A 226 -8.12 30.92 1.89
N HIS A 227 -7.26 31.33 2.82
CA HIS A 227 -6.40 32.50 2.69
C HIS A 227 -5.38 32.35 1.55
N LEU A 228 -4.71 31.21 1.43
CA LEU A 228 -3.73 30.97 0.37
C LEU A 228 -4.37 31.06 -1.02
N LEU A 229 -5.56 30.48 -1.19
CA LEU A 229 -6.31 30.54 -2.45
C LEU A 229 -6.85 31.94 -2.73
N PHE A 230 -7.29 32.66 -1.68
CA PHE A 230 -7.88 33.98 -1.81
C PHE A 230 -6.84 35.07 -2.08
N ASP A 231 -5.70 35.07 -1.37
CA ASP A 231 -4.76 36.17 -1.37
C ASP A 231 -3.69 36.08 -2.44
N LYS A 232 -3.23 34.87 -2.76
CA LYS A 232 -2.11 34.63 -3.67
C LYS A 232 -2.58 34.27 -5.09
N ILE A 233 -1.64 34.32 -6.03
CA ILE A 233 -1.84 33.89 -7.42
C ILE A 233 -1.19 32.52 -7.58
N TRP A 234 -1.95 31.57 -8.11
CA TRP A 234 -1.52 30.20 -8.38
C TRP A 234 -1.83 29.84 -9.82
N ASP A 235 -0.92 29.06 -10.43
CA ASP A 235 -1.11 28.48 -11.76
C ASP A 235 -1.63 27.03 -11.62
N ILE A 236 -1.12 26.30 -10.64
CA ILE A 236 -1.46 24.90 -10.37
C ILE A 236 -1.87 24.75 -8.90
N LEU A 237 -2.99 24.05 -8.67
CA LEU A 237 -3.39 23.54 -7.37
C LEU A 237 -3.14 22.02 -7.37
N PHE A 238 -2.29 21.57 -6.48
CA PHE A 238 -2.00 20.16 -6.27
C PHE A 238 -2.54 19.72 -4.91
N PHE A 239 -3.19 18.56 -4.88
CA PHE A 239 -3.63 17.91 -3.65
C PHE A 239 -3.21 16.44 -3.66
N ALA A 240 -2.58 15.98 -2.57
CA ALA A 240 -2.33 14.58 -2.28
C ALA A 240 -2.88 14.23 -0.90
N GLY A 241 -3.63 13.16 -0.81
CA GLY A 241 -4.31 12.74 0.41
C GLY A 241 -5.58 11.97 0.14
N HIS A 242 -6.39 11.76 1.16
CA HIS A 242 -7.68 11.11 0.99
C HIS A 242 -8.74 12.08 0.47
N SER A 243 -9.55 11.62 -0.48
CA SER A 243 -10.70 12.34 -0.98
C SER A 243 -11.87 11.40 -1.25
N SER A 244 -13.07 11.97 -1.36
CA SER A 244 -14.27 11.21 -1.73
C SER A 244 -15.30 12.09 -2.43
N SER A 245 -15.97 11.53 -3.45
CA SER A 245 -17.04 12.18 -4.23
C SER A 245 -18.42 11.87 -3.63
N LYS A 246 -18.64 12.18 -2.34
CA LYS A 246 -19.99 12.06 -1.77
C LYS A 246 -20.90 13.17 -2.30
N THR A 247 -22.09 12.84 -2.66
CA THR A 247 -23.29 13.50 -3.20
C THR A 247 -23.27 14.96 -3.63
N THR A 248 -22.44 15.84 -3.10
CA THR A 248 -22.35 17.26 -3.48
C THR A 248 -20.90 17.72 -3.46
N GLY A 249 -20.29 17.91 -4.64
CA GLY A 249 -19.03 18.65 -4.81
C GLY A 249 -17.72 17.98 -4.35
N GLY A 250 -17.74 16.88 -3.61
CA GLY A 250 -16.56 16.19 -3.10
C GLY A 250 -15.95 16.81 -1.84
N GLN A 251 -15.16 16.01 -1.13
CA GLN A 251 -14.46 16.42 0.09
C GLN A 251 -13.02 15.89 0.09
N ILE A 252 -12.12 16.63 0.72
CA ILE A 252 -10.72 16.28 0.93
C ILE A 252 -10.43 16.13 2.42
N GLN A 253 -9.58 15.19 2.80
CA GLN A 253 -9.12 15.05 4.18
C GLN A 253 -7.88 15.91 4.38
N ILE A 254 -8.03 16.99 5.17
CA ILE A 254 -6.97 17.96 5.42
C ILE A 254 -6.14 17.66 6.66
N SER A 255 -6.68 16.90 7.60
CA SER A 255 -5.97 16.38 8.78
C SER A 255 -6.61 15.06 9.22
N GLN A 256 -6.04 14.43 10.25
CA GLN A 256 -6.45 13.11 10.72
C GLN A 256 -7.96 12.95 10.91
N ASP A 257 -8.59 13.96 11.50
CA ASP A 257 -10.00 13.90 11.91
C ASP A 257 -10.87 14.90 11.14
N LYS A 258 -10.31 15.65 10.16
CA LYS A 258 -11.06 16.72 9.49
C LYS A 258 -11.15 16.50 7.98
N PHE A 259 -12.37 16.23 7.53
CA PHE A 259 -12.75 16.31 6.12
C PHE A 259 -13.28 17.70 5.80
N LEU A 260 -12.79 18.27 4.72
CA LEU A 260 -13.18 19.58 4.23
C LEU A 260 -14.01 19.41 2.94
N PRO A 261 -15.31 19.72 2.95
CA PRO A 261 -16.09 19.82 1.72
C PRO A 261 -15.51 20.93 0.83
N LEU A 262 -15.27 20.65 -0.44
CA LEU A 262 -14.71 21.65 -1.36
C LEU A 262 -15.65 22.85 -1.56
N GLU A 263 -16.95 22.67 -1.35
CA GLU A 263 -17.95 23.75 -1.37
C GLU A 263 -17.66 24.84 -0.34
N ALA A 264 -17.07 24.50 0.81
CA ALA A 264 -16.63 25.49 1.82
C ALA A 264 -15.54 26.43 1.28
N LEU A 265 -14.75 25.97 0.32
CA LEU A 265 -13.70 26.76 -0.34
C LEU A 265 -14.20 27.51 -1.60
N THR A 266 -15.52 27.47 -1.92
CA THR A 266 -16.07 28.06 -3.15
C THR A 266 -15.65 29.52 -3.39
N PRO A 267 -15.73 30.45 -2.42
CA PRO A 267 -15.32 31.84 -2.63
C PRO A 267 -13.83 31.97 -2.96
N SER A 268 -12.99 31.23 -2.24
CA SER A 268 -11.53 31.27 -2.39
C SER A 268 -11.07 30.62 -3.70
N LEU A 269 -11.68 29.50 -4.09
CA LEU A 269 -11.42 28.85 -5.38
C LEU A 269 -11.87 29.71 -6.56
N LYS A 270 -13.08 30.31 -6.52
CA LYS A 270 -13.51 31.26 -7.55
C LYS A 270 -12.53 32.41 -7.70
N ARG A 271 -12.03 32.94 -6.58
CA ARG A 271 -11.03 34.01 -6.63
C ARG A 271 -9.69 33.52 -7.20
N ALA A 272 -9.23 32.33 -6.85
CA ALA A 272 -8.02 31.72 -7.41
C ALA A 272 -8.16 31.54 -8.93
N VAL A 273 -9.29 31.06 -9.43
CA VAL A 273 -9.58 30.93 -10.86
C VAL A 273 -9.56 32.29 -11.55
N ASN A 274 -10.22 33.30 -10.97
CA ASN A 274 -10.22 34.66 -11.51
C ASN A 274 -8.81 35.30 -11.49
N LYS A 275 -7.91 34.88 -10.60
CA LYS A 275 -6.51 35.30 -10.54
C LYS A 275 -5.59 34.48 -11.46
N GLY A 276 -6.11 33.44 -12.12
CA GLY A 276 -5.37 32.70 -13.13
C GLY A 276 -4.99 31.27 -12.77
N LEU A 277 -5.69 30.60 -11.83
CA LEU A 277 -5.56 29.16 -11.62
C LEU A 277 -5.99 28.42 -12.89
N LYS A 278 -5.11 27.55 -13.39
CA LYS A 278 -5.21 26.91 -14.71
C LYS A 278 -5.44 25.41 -14.63
N LEU A 279 -4.72 24.75 -13.73
CA LEU A 279 -4.70 23.30 -13.61
C LEU A 279 -4.90 22.90 -12.14
N ALA A 280 -5.79 21.94 -11.91
CA ALA A 280 -5.93 21.28 -10.63
C ALA A 280 -5.54 19.81 -10.76
N ILE A 281 -4.67 19.31 -9.87
CA ILE A 281 -4.20 17.93 -9.86
C ILE A 281 -4.59 17.33 -8.51
N PHE A 282 -5.51 16.36 -8.52
CA PHE A 282 -5.93 15.64 -7.34
C PHE A 282 -5.41 14.20 -7.39
N ASN A 283 -4.25 14.01 -6.80
CA ASN A 283 -3.62 12.70 -6.64
C ASN A 283 -4.23 11.97 -5.44
N SER A 284 -5.52 11.67 -5.52
CA SER A 284 -6.36 11.17 -4.43
C SER A 284 -7.50 10.30 -4.95
N CYS A 285 -8.15 9.54 -4.05
CA CYS A 285 -9.19 8.59 -4.41
C CYS A 285 -10.49 9.24 -4.91
N ASP A 286 -11.16 8.64 -5.94
CA ASP A 286 -12.51 9.01 -6.42
C ASP A 286 -12.71 10.52 -6.68
N GLY A 287 -11.97 11.05 -7.63
CA GLY A 287 -11.92 12.49 -7.92
C GLY A 287 -12.96 13.02 -8.90
N LEU A 288 -13.85 12.21 -9.52
CA LEU A 288 -14.76 12.72 -10.54
C LEU A 288 -15.75 13.76 -9.99
N GLY A 289 -16.28 13.58 -8.78
CA GLY A 289 -17.12 14.60 -8.14
C GLY A 289 -16.36 15.89 -7.84
N ILE A 290 -15.08 15.78 -7.50
CA ILE A 290 -14.18 16.93 -7.35
C ILE A 290 -13.99 17.65 -8.68
N ALA A 291 -13.77 16.91 -9.77
CA ALA A 291 -13.62 17.47 -11.10
C ALA A 291 -14.93 18.19 -11.55
N ASP A 292 -16.09 17.62 -11.28
CA ASP A 292 -17.38 18.25 -11.57
C ASP A 292 -17.56 19.57 -10.81
N PHE A 293 -17.17 19.60 -9.55
CA PHE A 293 -17.20 20.81 -8.74
C PHE A 293 -16.23 21.88 -9.27
N LEU A 294 -15.00 21.52 -9.56
CA LEU A 294 -13.99 22.45 -10.13
C LEU A 294 -14.43 22.98 -11.50
N THR A 295 -15.10 22.15 -12.28
CA THR A 295 -15.70 22.53 -13.56
C THR A 295 -16.78 23.62 -13.40
N GLN A 296 -17.64 23.52 -12.37
CA GLN A 296 -18.64 24.54 -12.06
C GLN A 296 -17.99 25.87 -11.70
N LEU A 297 -16.76 25.84 -11.16
CA LEU A 297 -15.96 27.03 -10.84
C LEU A 297 -15.13 27.55 -12.03
N ASN A 298 -15.24 26.94 -13.21
CA ASN A 298 -14.53 27.27 -14.45
C ASN A 298 -13.01 27.05 -14.36
N VAL A 299 -12.52 26.06 -13.61
CA VAL A 299 -11.13 25.62 -13.67
C VAL A 299 -10.89 25.03 -15.08
N PRO A 300 -9.89 25.52 -15.86
CA PRO A 300 -9.73 25.14 -17.26
C PRO A 300 -9.42 23.66 -17.49
N ALA A 301 -8.60 23.06 -16.60
CA ALA A 301 -8.27 21.64 -16.65
C ALA A 301 -8.12 21.05 -15.25
N ALA A 302 -8.48 19.78 -15.11
CA ALA A 302 -8.23 19.01 -13.90
C ALA A 302 -7.73 17.60 -14.25
N ILE A 303 -6.80 17.08 -13.44
CA ILE A 303 -6.39 15.68 -13.48
C ILE A 303 -6.90 15.04 -12.19
N VAL A 304 -7.63 13.93 -12.31
CA VAL A 304 -8.21 13.20 -11.18
C VAL A 304 -8.09 11.70 -11.40
N MET A 305 -8.20 10.93 -10.32
CA MET A 305 -8.40 9.48 -10.40
C MET A 305 -9.91 9.18 -10.44
N ARG A 306 -10.35 8.38 -11.44
CA ARG A 306 -11.78 8.05 -11.64
C ARG A 306 -12.34 7.15 -10.55
N GLU A 307 -11.48 6.35 -9.94
CA GLU A 307 -11.79 5.39 -8.90
C GLU A 307 -10.76 5.47 -7.78
N PRO A 308 -11.01 4.84 -6.63
CA PRO A 308 -10.02 4.72 -5.59
C PRO A 308 -8.71 4.10 -6.12
N VAL A 309 -7.62 4.81 -5.88
CA VAL A 309 -6.31 4.47 -6.39
C VAL A 309 -5.38 4.08 -5.24
N PRO A 310 -4.62 2.97 -5.35
CA PRO A 310 -3.54 2.68 -4.41
C PRO A 310 -2.45 3.76 -4.48
N ASP A 311 -1.91 4.17 -3.33
CA ASP A 311 -0.93 5.25 -3.21
C ASP A 311 0.30 5.04 -4.11
N LYS A 312 0.76 3.79 -4.23
CA LYS A 312 1.86 3.42 -5.13
C LYS A 312 1.56 3.77 -6.59
N ILE A 313 0.33 3.51 -7.04
CA ILE A 313 -0.09 3.82 -8.42
C ILE A 313 -0.23 5.33 -8.59
N ALA A 314 -0.83 6.00 -7.60
CA ALA A 314 -0.98 7.45 -7.60
C ALA A 314 0.38 8.15 -7.64
N GLY A 315 1.34 7.75 -6.81
CA GLY A 315 2.69 8.31 -6.79
C GLY A 315 3.48 8.02 -8.07
N GLN A 316 3.37 6.80 -8.63
CA GLN A 316 4.03 6.48 -9.91
C GLN A 316 3.43 7.22 -11.09
N PHE A 317 2.09 7.34 -11.14
CA PHE A 317 1.43 8.18 -12.12
C PHE A 317 1.97 9.61 -12.06
N LEU A 318 1.97 10.22 -10.87
CA LEU A 318 2.44 11.57 -10.66
C LEU A 318 3.89 11.76 -11.14
N LEU A 319 4.77 10.84 -10.76
CA LEU A 319 6.19 10.88 -11.17
C LEU A 319 6.34 10.83 -12.69
N TYR A 320 5.65 9.91 -13.38
CA TYR A 320 5.72 9.77 -14.83
C TYR A 320 5.11 10.97 -15.53
N PHE A 321 3.95 11.43 -15.07
CA PHE A 321 3.27 12.60 -15.61
C PHE A 321 4.13 13.88 -15.48
N LEU A 322 4.64 14.18 -14.29
CA LEU A 322 5.43 15.40 -14.07
C LEU A 322 6.75 15.39 -14.85
N ARG A 323 7.35 14.22 -15.03
CA ARG A 323 8.55 14.07 -15.84
C ARG A 323 8.30 14.45 -17.29
N GLU A 324 7.26 13.94 -17.90
CA GLU A 324 6.91 14.24 -19.30
C GLU A 324 6.40 15.67 -19.44
N PHE A 325 5.47 16.09 -18.60
CA PHE A 325 4.87 17.41 -18.65
C PHE A 325 5.90 18.54 -18.48
N SER A 326 6.84 18.39 -17.54
CA SER A 326 7.88 19.40 -17.29
C SER A 326 8.92 19.52 -18.42
N GLN A 327 8.95 18.56 -19.35
CA GLN A 327 9.81 18.62 -20.54
C GLN A 327 9.14 19.31 -21.74
N GLY A 328 7.90 19.77 -21.58
CA GLY A 328 7.14 20.46 -22.61
C GLY A 328 6.19 19.53 -23.39
N THR A 329 6.02 18.29 -22.99
CA THR A 329 4.97 17.42 -23.54
C THR A 329 3.61 18.01 -23.21
N PRO A 330 2.66 18.15 -24.18
CA PRO A 330 1.31 18.62 -23.93
C PRO A 330 0.59 17.82 -22.84
N LEU A 331 -0.29 18.48 -22.06
CA LEU A 331 -0.94 17.92 -20.88
C LEU A 331 -1.55 16.53 -21.12
N CYS A 332 -2.37 16.39 -22.16
CA CYS A 332 -3.08 15.14 -22.46
C CYS A 332 -2.09 14.03 -22.85
N LEU A 333 -1.08 14.36 -23.67
CA LEU A 333 -0.05 13.38 -24.04
C LEU A 333 0.85 13.00 -22.87
N ALA A 334 1.17 13.92 -21.96
CA ALA A 334 1.92 13.62 -20.75
C ALA A 334 1.13 12.66 -19.82
N VAL A 335 -0.20 12.81 -19.74
CA VAL A 335 -1.07 11.85 -19.02
C VAL A 335 -1.10 10.52 -19.74
N ARG A 336 -1.17 10.49 -21.08
CA ARG A 336 -1.10 9.27 -21.87
C ARG A 336 0.20 8.50 -21.60
N GLU A 337 1.35 9.16 -21.74
CA GLU A 337 2.66 8.55 -21.49
C GLU A 337 2.76 7.98 -20.07
N ALA A 338 2.28 8.73 -19.09
CA ALA A 338 2.25 8.26 -17.71
C ALA A 338 1.35 7.02 -17.55
N ARG A 339 0.19 7.01 -18.19
CA ARG A 339 -0.77 5.90 -18.16
C ARG A 339 -0.21 4.67 -18.87
N ASP A 340 0.41 4.83 -20.05
CA ASP A 340 0.99 3.74 -20.83
C ASP A 340 2.16 3.08 -20.05
N ARG A 341 2.92 3.86 -19.27
CA ARG A 341 3.92 3.32 -18.33
C ARG A 341 3.29 2.56 -17.16
N LEU A 342 2.09 2.95 -16.70
CA LEU A 342 1.36 2.19 -15.69
C LEU A 342 0.90 0.81 -16.19
N ASP A 343 0.75 0.60 -17.50
CA ASP A 343 0.45 -0.72 -18.06
C ASP A 343 1.54 -1.75 -17.76
N ALA A 344 2.79 -1.34 -17.53
CA ALA A 344 3.83 -2.22 -17.04
C ALA A 344 3.51 -2.87 -15.68
N LEU A 345 2.59 -2.26 -14.91
CA LEU A 345 2.11 -2.75 -13.62
C LEU A 345 0.86 -3.64 -13.74
N LYS A 346 0.34 -3.88 -14.96
CA LYS A 346 -0.91 -4.63 -15.20
C LYS A 346 -0.91 -6.02 -14.56
N ALA A 347 0.25 -6.63 -14.35
CA ALA A 347 0.38 -7.91 -13.69
C ALA A 347 0.00 -7.88 -12.19
N THR A 348 0.29 -6.77 -11.52
CA THR A 348 -0.02 -6.54 -10.09
C THR A 348 -1.23 -5.64 -9.88
N PHE A 349 -1.49 -4.73 -10.82
CA PHE A 349 -2.60 -3.78 -10.81
C PHE A 349 -3.28 -3.79 -12.18
N PRO A 350 -4.18 -4.72 -12.44
CA PRO A 350 -4.72 -4.99 -13.78
C PRO A 350 -5.29 -3.78 -14.52
N THR A 351 -5.73 -2.77 -13.78
CA THR A 351 -6.39 -1.58 -14.30
C THR A 351 -5.75 -0.26 -13.86
N ALA A 352 -4.46 -0.28 -13.52
CA ALA A 352 -3.72 0.92 -13.11
C ALA A 352 -3.83 2.05 -14.15
N SER A 353 -3.69 1.71 -15.43
CA SER A 353 -3.81 2.64 -16.56
C SER A 353 -5.23 3.19 -16.77
N TRP A 354 -6.26 2.61 -16.16
CA TRP A 354 -7.63 3.11 -16.31
C TRP A 354 -7.98 4.25 -15.36
N LEU A 355 -7.20 4.44 -14.27
CA LEU A 355 -7.57 5.31 -13.17
C LEU A 355 -7.38 6.81 -13.47
N PRO A 356 -6.25 7.26 -14.04
CA PRO A 356 -6.05 8.68 -14.31
C PRO A 356 -6.91 9.19 -15.48
N VAL A 357 -7.47 10.37 -15.32
CA VAL A 357 -8.24 11.03 -16.39
C VAL A 357 -8.05 12.55 -16.35
N VAL A 358 -8.01 13.15 -17.54
CA VAL A 358 -8.04 14.59 -17.73
C VAL A 358 -9.49 15.05 -17.89
N CYS A 359 -9.89 16.10 -17.18
CA CYS A 359 -11.12 16.84 -17.40
C CYS A 359 -10.74 18.17 -18.05
N LEU A 360 -11.23 18.45 -19.25
CA LEU A 360 -10.75 19.56 -20.08
C LEU A 360 -11.90 20.41 -20.63
N ASN A 361 -11.72 21.73 -20.63
CA ASN A 361 -12.54 22.66 -21.37
C ASN A 361 -12.17 22.59 -22.88
N PRO A 362 -13.09 22.30 -23.80
CA PRO A 362 -12.79 22.17 -25.22
C PRO A 362 -12.17 23.42 -25.86
N ASN A 363 -12.44 24.61 -25.32
CA ASN A 363 -11.91 25.88 -25.82
C ASN A 363 -10.52 26.20 -25.27
N GLN A 364 -10.01 25.40 -24.31
CA GLN A 364 -8.71 25.59 -23.74
C GLN A 364 -7.65 24.95 -24.62
N PRO A 365 -6.66 25.73 -25.16
CA PRO A 365 -5.48 25.15 -25.73
C PRO A 365 -4.78 24.22 -24.74
N GLU A 366 -4.18 23.15 -25.23
CA GLU A 366 -3.48 22.24 -24.36
C GLU A 366 -2.37 22.97 -23.59
N PHE A 367 -2.27 22.65 -22.31
CA PHE A 367 -1.22 23.16 -21.46
C PHE A 367 0.10 22.50 -21.80
N VAL A 368 1.10 23.34 -22.01
CA VAL A 368 2.50 22.95 -22.23
C VAL A 368 3.34 23.65 -21.17
N TRP A 369 4.30 22.94 -20.58
CA TRP A 369 5.24 23.54 -19.63
C TRP A 369 6.10 24.59 -20.34
N PRO A 370 6.28 25.81 -19.79
CA PRO A 370 7.01 26.87 -20.47
C PRO A 370 8.50 26.54 -20.56
N ALA A 371 9.09 26.80 -21.72
CA ALA A 371 10.53 26.66 -21.92
C ALA A 371 11.29 27.61 -20.96
N GLN A 372 12.40 27.13 -20.42
CA GLN A 372 13.30 27.99 -19.64
C GLN A 372 13.96 28.99 -20.60
N THR A 373 13.70 30.28 -20.43
CA THR A 373 14.49 31.35 -21.10
C THR A 373 15.87 31.36 -20.47
N SER A 374 16.87 30.83 -21.20
CA SER A 374 18.26 31.07 -20.87
C SER A 374 18.52 32.59 -21.01
N GLU A 375 18.73 33.27 -19.89
CA GLU A 375 19.33 34.61 -19.93
C GLU A 375 20.70 34.49 -20.60
N ASN A 376 20.85 35.18 -21.71
CA ASN A 376 22.10 35.33 -22.45
C ASN A 376 23.19 35.88 -21.53
N HIS A 377 24.04 35.06 -20.99
CA HIS A 377 25.38 35.47 -20.61
C HIS A 377 26.22 35.57 -21.88
N GLN A 378 26.44 36.78 -22.34
CA GLN A 378 27.47 37.08 -23.33
C GLN A 378 28.81 36.53 -22.83
N MET A 379 29.28 35.48 -23.48
CA MET A 379 30.66 34.98 -23.32
C MET A 379 31.61 35.95 -24.06
N THR A 380 32.41 36.67 -23.30
CA THR A 380 33.68 37.24 -23.83
C THR A 380 34.71 36.11 -23.92
N PRO A 381 35.56 36.06 -24.97
CA PRO A 381 36.46 34.95 -25.13
C PRO A 381 37.67 35.04 -24.19
N ASN A 382 37.95 33.99 -23.49
CA ASN A 382 39.18 33.83 -22.71
C ASN A 382 40.32 33.35 -23.60
N PRO A 383 41.55 33.87 -23.40
CA PRO A 383 42.76 33.25 -23.95
C PRO A 383 43.28 32.14 -23.05
N SER A 384 43.82 31.12 -23.72
CA SER A 384 44.34 29.87 -23.19
C SER A 384 45.56 30.01 -22.24
N PRO A 385 45.85 29.00 -21.44
CA PRO A 385 46.81 29.08 -20.33
C PRO A 385 48.21 28.57 -20.71
N SER A 386 49.20 29.02 -19.98
CA SER A 386 50.52 28.34 -19.81
C SER A 386 51.00 28.38 -18.35
N PRO A 387 51.84 27.43 -17.94
CA PRO A 387 51.92 26.97 -16.59
C PRO A 387 53.11 27.53 -15.79
N SER A 388 53.04 27.53 -14.47
CA SER A 388 54.03 27.07 -13.54
C SER A 388 54.06 27.74 -12.17
N GLN A 389 54.27 26.92 -11.17
CA GLN A 389 54.96 27.12 -9.91
C GLN A 389 54.20 27.72 -8.70
N SER A 390 54.05 26.86 -7.73
CA SER A 390 53.92 27.15 -6.27
C SER A 390 55.23 27.72 -5.74
N PRO A 391 55.44 28.22 -4.51
CA PRO A 391 54.70 27.98 -3.25
C PRO A 391 54.61 29.21 -2.30
N PHE A 392 54.06 28.94 -1.07
CA PHE A 392 54.13 29.75 0.17
C PHE A 392 53.16 30.91 0.34
N LEU A 393 52.26 30.86 1.29
CA LEU A 393 52.39 31.19 2.69
C LEU A 393 51.07 31.12 3.47
N LEU A 394 51.13 30.30 4.50
CA LEU A 394 50.23 30.28 5.65
C LEU A 394 50.28 31.61 6.40
N ARG A 395 49.13 32.28 6.57
CA ARG A 395 48.77 33.12 7.74
C ARG A 395 47.64 34.11 7.37
N LYS A 396 46.48 33.86 7.96
CA LYS A 396 45.46 34.82 8.42
C LYS A 396 44.03 34.23 8.29
N LYS A 397 43.68 33.39 9.22
CA LYS A 397 42.28 33.03 9.55
C LYS A 397 42.18 32.62 11.01
N ILE A 398 42.48 33.52 11.94
CA ILE A 398 42.22 33.32 13.40
C ILE A 398 41.60 34.58 14.03
N LEU A 399 41.07 35.52 13.27
CA LEU A 399 40.35 36.67 13.86
C LEU A 399 38.84 36.70 13.61
N GLY A 400 38.26 35.74 12.96
CA GLY A 400 36.81 35.72 12.64
C GLY A 400 35.93 34.99 13.65
N LEU A 401 36.49 34.15 14.52
CA LEU A 401 35.68 33.32 15.44
C LEU A 401 35.40 33.95 16.81
N ALA A 402 36.15 34.99 17.21
CA ALA A 402 35.97 35.65 18.51
C ALA A 402 34.81 36.68 18.50
N ALA A 403 34.43 37.22 17.37
CA ALA A 403 33.34 38.22 17.23
C ALA A 403 31.94 37.62 17.28
N VAL A 404 31.77 36.35 16.82
CA VAL A 404 30.45 35.67 16.80
C VAL A 404 30.06 35.12 18.16
N ALA A 405 31.06 34.67 18.95
CA ALA A 405 30.83 34.19 20.33
C ALA A 405 30.45 35.33 21.28
N GLY A 406 30.97 36.56 21.04
CA GLY A 406 30.64 37.73 21.85
C GLY A 406 29.22 38.26 21.66
N ILE A 407 28.66 38.16 20.43
CA ILE A 407 27.29 38.62 20.12
C ILE A 407 26.25 37.68 20.70
N ILE A 408 26.52 36.37 20.73
CA ILE A 408 25.59 35.35 21.32
C ILE A 408 25.56 35.49 22.84
N ALA A 409 26.73 35.77 23.51
CA ALA A 409 26.78 35.97 24.94
C ALA A 409 26.06 37.27 25.40
N ILE A 410 26.11 38.34 24.60
CA ILE A 410 25.42 39.61 24.92
C ILE A 410 23.92 39.47 24.66
N ALA A 411 23.47 38.73 23.63
CA ALA A 411 22.06 38.48 23.37
C ALA A 411 21.41 37.61 24.47
N THR A 412 22.13 36.63 25.03
CA THR A 412 21.65 35.79 26.16
C THR A 412 21.59 36.58 27.46
N LEU A 413 22.55 37.46 27.77
CA LEU A 413 22.52 38.32 28.94
C LEU A 413 21.43 39.40 28.89
N ILE A 414 21.09 39.95 27.72
CA ILE A 414 19.99 40.91 27.54
C ILE A 414 18.63 40.19 27.67
N PHE A 415 18.52 38.91 27.29
CA PHE A 415 17.28 38.16 27.44
C PHE A 415 17.01 37.75 28.91
N ILE A 416 18.05 37.43 29.68
CA ILE A 416 17.93 37.09 31.10
C ILE A 416 17.60 38.31 31.97
N ASN A 417 18.08 39.51 31.64
CA ASN A 417 17.85 40.72 32.43
C ASN A 417 16.47 41.39 32.13
N ARG A 418 15.75 41.00 31.08
CA ARG A 418 14.42 41.58 30.82
C ARG A 418 13.27 40.81 31.50
N CYS A 419 13.52 39.64 32.07
CA CYS A 419 12.50 38.85 32.75
C CYS A 419 12.37 39.12 34.24
N SER A 420 13.17 40.03 34.82
CA SER A 420 13.18 40.27 36.27
C SER A 420 12.36 41.49 36.75
N ILE A 421 11.66 42.17 35.88
CA ILE A 421 10.96 43.44 36.24
C ILE A 421 9.43 43.37 36.17
N PHE A 422 8.84 42.29 35.67
CA PHE A 422 7.38 42.12 35.75
C PHE A 422 7.03 40.76 36.41
N SER A 423 6.85 40.85 37.75
CA SER A 423 6.19 39.78 38.49
C SER A 423 4.69 39.97 38.35
N SER A 424 4.07 39.16 37.60
CA SER A 424 2.75 38.54 37.66
C SER A 424 2.24 38.25 36.26
N SER A 425 1.99 36.96 36.03
CA SER A 425 1.35 36.40 34.81
C SER A 425 2.23 36.15 33.59
N CYS A 426 3.34 35.41 33.76
CA CYS A 426 3.90 34.63 32.65
C CYS A 426 4.03 33.15 33.07
N LYS A 427 2.99 32.37 32.88
CA LYS A 427 3.17 30.93 32.72
C LYS A 427 3.94 30.73 31.42
N PRO A 428 4.96 29.84 31.40
CA PRO A 428 5.58 29.44 30.13
C PRO A 428 4.46 28.94 29.20
N PRO A 429 4.55 29.16 27.87
CA PRO A 429 3.66 28.45 26.97
C PRO A 429 3.88 26.99 27.21
N GLU A 430 2.83 26.29 27.61
CA GLU A 430 2.82 24.83 27.59
C GLU A 430 3.32 24.40 26.22
N ASN A 431 4.35 23.58 26.21
CA ASN A 431 4.77 22.87 25.02
C ASN A 431 3.51 22.38 24.31
N ASN A 432 3.34 22.75 23.05
CA ASN A 432 2.48 22.03 22.16
C ASN A 432 3.04 20.61 22.09
N GLU A 433 2.73 19.77 23.07
CA GLU A 433 2.73 18.35 22.87
C GLU A 433 1.77 18.11 21.72
N THR A 434 2.31 17.76 20.58
CA THR A 434 1.59 17.00 19.55
C THR A 434 0.79 15.96 20.32
N ILE A 435 -0.53 16.09 20.33
CA ILE A 435 -1.44 15.15 20.99
C ILE A 435 -1.25 13.82 20.29
N GLN A 436 -0.26 13.04 20.75
CA GLN A 436 -0.13 11.65 20.34
C GLN A 436 -1.42 10.97 20.83
N PRO A 437 -2.14 10.25 19.94
CA PRO A 437 -3.33 9.54 20.35
C PRO A 437 -2.99 8.67 21.56
N LYS A 438 -3.81 8.74 22.61
CA LYS A 438 -3.58 7.94 23.82
C LYS A 438 -3.44 6.49 23.41
N ILE A 439 -2.45 5.79 23.94
CA ILE A 439 -2.16 4.38 23.61
C ILE A 439 -3.39 3.49 23.78
N ASP A 440 -4.31 3.86 24.64
CA ASP A 440 -5.58 3.16 24.84
C ASP A 440 -6.46 3.10 23.56
N ASN A 441 -6.26 4.01 22.60
CA ASN A 441 -6.99 3.98 21.34
C ASN A 441 -6.58 2.82 20.43
N PHE A 442 -5.44 2.20 20.72
CA PHE A 442 -4.88 1.08 19.94
C PHE A 442 -5.08 -0.28 20.61
N ILE A 443 -5.84 -0.36 21.70
CA ILE A 443 -6.07 -1.59 22.46
C ILE A 443 -7.58 -1.75 22.70
N SER A 444 -8.16 -2.95 22.45
CA SER A 444 -9.58 -3.24 22.69
C SER A 444 -9.82 -4.70 23.05
N LEU A 445 -10.88 -4.91 23.82
CA LEU A 445 -11.49 -6.24 24.10
C LEU A 445 -12.77 -6.48 23.29
N GLY A 446 -13.36 -5.41 22.71
CA GLY A 446 -14.64 -5.41 21.99
C GLY A 446 -15.38 -4.10 22.07
N GLU A 447 -14.89 -3.16 22.89
CA GLU A 447 -15.51 -1.86 23.12
C GLU A 447 -15.23 -0.81 22.05
N LYS A 448 -14.36 -1.10 21.11
CA LYS A 448 -14.04 -0.24 19.94
C LYS A 448 -13.38 -1.05 18.83
N ALA A 449 -13.48 -0.57 17.58
CA ALA A 449 -12.75 -1.13 16.46
C ALA A 449 -11.28 -0.70 16.52
N ILE A 450 -10.36 -1.65 16.34
CA ILE A 450 -8.89 -1.44 16.37
C ILE A 450 -8.26 -1.84 15.06
N ALA A 451 -8.74 -2.92 14.41
CA ALA A 451 -8.35 -3.22 13.06
C ALA A 451 -8.84 -2.08 12.16
N ASP A 452 -7.91 -1.35 11.60
CA ASP A 452 -8.18 -0.28 10.65
C ASP A 452 -9.22 -0.77 9.64
N SER A 453 -10.12 0.09 9.19
CA SER A 453 -11.28 -0.19 8.34
C SER A 453 -10.96 -0.86 6.99
N ARG A 454 -9.95 -1.70 6.93
CA ARG A 454 -9.53 -2.48 5.77
C ARG A 454 -10.58 -3.50 5.36
N VAL A 455 -11.25 -4.09 6.35
CA VAL A 455 -12.50 -4.82 6.11
C VAL A 455 -13.62 -3.80 6.14
N LYS A 456 -13.83 -3.06 5.05
CA LYS A 456 -15.02 -2.20 4.95
C LYS A 456 -16.24 -3.08 4.78
N LEU A 457 -16.90 -3.27 5.90
CA LEU A 457 -18.21 -3.90 5.90
C LEU A 457 -19.19 -2.97 5.18
N SER A 458 -19.91 -3.53 4.23
CA SER A 458 -21.07 -2.84 3.65
C SER A 458 -22.23 -2.81 4.65
N GLN A 459 -23.16 -1.88 4.48
CA GLN A 459 -24.46 -1.98 5.14
C GLN A 459 -25.17 -3.26 4.64
N PRO A 460 -25.76 -4.10 5.50
CA PRO A 460 -26.05 -3.88 6.93
C PRO A 460 -24.94 -4.39 7.91
N TYR A 461 -23.90 -5.08 7.43
CA TYR A 461 -22.90 -5.71 8.32
C TYR A 461 -22.13 -4.67 9.17
N LEU A 462 -21.81 -3.50 8.61
CA LEU A 462 -21.17 -2.43 9.35
C LEU A 462 -22.03 -1.99 10.55
N LYS A 463 -23.32 -1.79 10.32
CA LYS A 463 -24.27 -1.42 11.38
C LYS A 463 -24.31 -2.45 12.51
N LEU A 464 -24.32 -3.75 12.16
CA LEU A 464 -24.29 -4.82 13.16
C LEU A 464 -22.97 -4.82 13.94
N LYS A 465 -21.81 -4.59 13.25
CA LYS A 465 -20.51 -4.49 13.94
C LYS A 465 -20.50 -3.32 14.93
N GLU A 466 -20.91 -2.14 14.50
CA GLU A 466 -20.99 -0.93 15.35
C GLU A 466 -21.95 -1.13 16.54
N GLN A 467 -23.11 -1.72 16.30
CA GLN A 467 -24.07 -2.04 17.34
C GLN A 467 -23.47 -3.01 18.37
N GLY A 468 -22.86 -4.12 17.95
CA GLY A 468 -22.23 -5.08 18.84
C GLY A 468 -21.11 -4.47 19.67
N ILE A 469 -20.30 -3.56 19.09
CA ILE A 469 -19.27 -2.82 19.80
C ILE A 469 -19.89 -1.90 20.86
N GLN A 470 -20.98 -1.20 20.56
CA GLN A 470 -21.67 -0.34 21.52
C GLN A 470 -22.30 -1.14 22.67
N GLU A 471 -22.89 -2.30 22.37
CA GLU A 471 -23.45 -3.21 23.38
C GLU A 471 -22.34 -3.76 24.29
N PHE A 472 -21.20 -4.16 23.70
CA PHE A 472 -20.03 -4.62 24.46
C PHE A 472 -19.47 -3.52 25.36
N ALA A 473 -19.35 -2.29 24.86
CA ALA A 473 -18.87 -1.14 25.63
C ALA A 473 -19.76 -0.79 26.83
N LYS A 474 -21.05 -1.09 26.74
CA LYS A 474 -22.01 -0.90 27.84
C LYS A 474 -21.99 -2.06 28.86
N GLY A 475 -21.23 -3.12 28.60
CA GLY A 475 -21.21 -4.34 29.42
C GLY A 475 -22.38 -5.29 29.17
N ASP A 476 -23.21 -5.01 28.16
CA ASP A 476 -24.29 -5.91 27.72
C ASP A 476 -23.71 -6.96 26.78
N TYR A 477 -23.01 -7.91 27.37
CA TYR A 477 -22.27 -8.92 26.61
C TYR A 477 -23.17 -9.93 25.91
N ASP A 478 -24.35 -10.21 26.45
CA ASP A 478 -25.30 -11.14 25.83
C ASP A 478 -25.88 -10.58 24.54
N SER A 479 -26.30 -9.31 24.56
CA SER A 479 -26.73 -8.61 23.33
C SER A 479 -25.58 -8.48 22.32
N ALA A 480 -24.39 -8.09 22.77
CA ALA A 480 -23.21 -7.99 21.90
C ALA A 480 -22.89 -9.34 21.22
N TYR A 481 -22.92 -10.45 21.97
CA TYR A 481 -22.73 -11.78 21.40
C TYR A 481 -23.76 -12.10 20.31
N LYS A 482 -25.06 -11.89 20.61
CA LYS A 482 -26.13 -12.11 19.63
C LYS A 482 -25.99 -11.27 18.37
N THR A 483 -25.59 -10.02 18.53
CA THR A 483 -25.41 -9.08 17.41
C THR A 483 -24.23 -9.50 16.53
N PHE A 484 -23.05 -9.81 17.09
CA PHE A 484 -21.91 -10.29 16.33
C PHE A 484 -22.16 -11.68 15.72
N ASP A 485 -22.88 -12.57 16.42
CA ASP A 485 -23.24 -13.88 15.90
C ASP A 485 -24.22 -13.78 14.73
N SER A 486 -25.22 -12.89 14.84
CA SER A 486 -26.16 -12.58 13.74
C SER A 486 -25.43 -12.04 12.51
N LEU A 487 -24.43 -11.15 12.70
CA LEU A 487 -23.60 -10.66 11.61
C LEU A 487 -22.93 -11.82 10.86
N ARG A 488 -22.21 -12.68 11.58
CA ARG A 488 -21.50 -13.82 10.98
C ARG A 488 -22.44 -14.87 10.39
N PHE A 489 -23.59 -15.12 11.02
CA PHE A 489 -24.62 -16.02 10.50
C PHE A 489 -25.17 -15.51 9.17
N GLN A 490 -25.61 -14.24 9.12
CA GLN A 490 -26.11 -13.63 7.87
C GLN A 490 -25.05 -13.63 6.77
N ALA A 491 -23.80 -13.34 7.10
CA ALA A 491 -22.69 -13.40 6.16
C ALA A 491 -22.46 -14.85 5.65
N GLY A 492 -22.59 -15.84 6.53
CA GLY A 492 -22.49 -17.26 6.18
C GLY A 492 -23.57 -17.73 5.19
N GLU A 493 -24.82 -17.30 5.40
CA GLU A 493 -25.94 -17.59 4.49
C GLU A 493 -25.77 -16.88 3.14
N ASN A 494 -25.35 -15.64 3.16
CA ASN A 494 -25.25 -14.79 1.96
C ASN A 494 -24.00 -15.06 1.10
N LYS A 495 -22.99 -15.79 1.61
CA LYS A 495 -21.74 -16.04 0.86
C LYS A 495 -21.92 -16.77 -0.48
N ASN A 496 -23.02 -17.49 -0.65
CA ASN A 496 -23.36 -18.22 -1.87
C ASN A 496 -24.51 -17.57 -2.66
N VAL A 497 -25.05 -16.45 -2.19
CA VAL A 497 -26.14 -15.73 -2.84
C VAL A 497 -25.55 -14.78 -3.87
N GLN A 498 -26.01 -14.90 -5.11
CA GLN A 498 -25.59 -14.01 -6.21
C GLN A 498 -25.91 -12.55 -5.88
N GLY A 499 -24.92 -11.65 -6.02
CA GLY A 499 -25.04 -10.23 -5.66
C GLY A 499 -24.73 -9.89 -4.19
N LEU A 500 -24.77 -10.86 -3.27
CA LEU A 500 -24.42 -10.65 -1.87
C LEU A 500 -23.09 -11.33 -1.48
N ARG A 501 -22.60 -12.25 -2.31
CA ARG A 501 -21.42 -13.08 -2.02
C ARG A 501 -20.23 -12.29 -1.51
N GLN A 502 -19.91 -11.19 -2.15
CA GLN A 502 -18.71 -10.41 -1.91
C GLN A 502 -18.79 -9.67 -0.56
N THR A 503 -19.90 -8.98 -0.31
CA THR A 503 -20.14 -8.28 0.95
C THR A 503 -20.23 -9.24 2.13
N ALA A 504 -20.80 -10.42 1.89
CA ALA A 504 -20.88 -11.50 2.87
C ALA A 504 -19.50 -12.10 3.18
N LEU A 505 -18.67 -12.36 2.16
CA LEU A 505 -17.31 -12.82 2.36
C LEU A 505 -16.47 -11.81 3.12
N ALA A 506 -16.57 -10.50 2.80
CA ALA A 506 -15.89 -9.45 3.55
C ALA A 506 -16.30 -9.45 5.03
N ALA A 507 -17.58 -9.65 5.33
CA ALA A 507 -18.08 -9.76 6.70
C ALA A 507 -17.58 -11.03 7.42
N LEU A 508 -17.47 -12.16 6.72
CA LEU A 508 -16.87 -13.38 7.25
C LEU A 508 -15.36 -13.22 7.50
N GLN A 509 -14.67 -12.45 6.64
CA GLN A 509 -13.25 -12.17 6.72
C GLN A 509 -12.88 -11.05 7.70
N ASP A 510 -13.78 -10.66 8.60
CA ASP A 510 -13.47 -9.75 9.69
C ASP A 510 -13.07 -10.54 10.95
N PRO A 511 -11.75 -10.71 11.24
CA PRO A 511 -11.30 -11.46 12.40
C PRO A 511 -11.60 -10.75 13.72
N GLU A 512 -11.72 -9.42 13.70
CA GLU A 512 -12.07 -8.62 14.87
C GLU A 512 -13.51 -8.95 15.36
N VAL A 513 -14.44 -9.08 14.40
CA VAL A 513 -15.82 -9.50 14.71
C VAL A 513 -15.85 -10.88 15.36
N LEU A 514 -15.04 -11.84 14.90
CA LEU A 514 -14.99 -13.17 15.50
C LEU A 514 -14.43 -13.13 16.93
N ILE A 515 -13.36 -12.36 17.15
CA ILE A 515 -12.77 -12.18 18.49
C ILE A 515 -13.79 -11.51 19.44
N TYR A 516 -14.45 -10.44 19.01
CA TYR A 516 -15.41 -9.71 19.83
C TYR A 516 -16.65 -10.53 20.16
N ARG A 517 -17.14 -11.32 19.18
CA ARG A 517 -18.19 -12.33 19.41
C ARG A 517 -17.78 -13.30 20.53
N ASN A 518 -16.59 -13.87 20.45
CA ASN A 518 -16.11 -14.84 21.42
C ASN A 518 -15.85 -14.20 22.80
N ASN A 519 -15.28 -12.98 22.81
CA ASN A 519 -15.09 -12.22 24.03
C ASN A 519 -16.44 -11.91 24.72
N ALA A 520 -17.47 -11.53 23.97
CA ALA A 520 -18.80 -11.29 24.47
C ALA A 520 -19.41 -12.57 25.06
N PHE A 521 -19.30 -13.70 24.33
CA PHE A 521 -19.78 -15.02 24.84
C PHE A 521 -19.08 -15.41 26.14
N VAL A 522 -17.77 -15.29 26.24
CA VAL A 522 -16.99 -15.63 27.42
C VAL A 522 -17.40 -14.76 28.62
N ASN A 523 -17.62 -13.46 28.42
CA ASN A 523 -18.06 -12.56 29.47
C ASN A 523 -19.50 -12.86 29.91
N THR A 524 -20.43 -13.14 28.97
CA THR A 524 -21.80 -13.56 29.29
C THR A 524 -21.81 -14.83 30.16
N ARG A 525 -21.04 -15.84 29.76
CA ARG A 525 -20.94 -17.11 30.50
C ARG A 525 -20.35 -16.90 31.89
N HIS A 526 -19.35 -16.04 32.03
CA HIS A 526 -18.77 -15.71 33.34
C HIS A 526 -19.74 -14.93 34.24
N GLN A 527 -20.51 -13.99 33.69
CA GLN A 527 -21.53 -13.26 34.42
C GLN A 527 -22.65 -14.20 34.95
N GLN A 528 -23.03 -15.17 34.12
CA GLN A 528 -24.04 -16.17 34.51
C GLN A 528 -23.50 -17.17 35.54
N ASN A 529 -22.23 -17.53 35.45
CA ASN A 529 -21.59 -18.45 36.39
C ASN A 529 -20.12 -18.12 36.64
N PRO A 530 -19.80 -17.34 37.68
CA PRO A 530 -18.43 -16.88 37.98
C PRO A 530 -17.43 -18.03 38.34
N ILE A 531 -17.88 -19.25 38.53
CA ILE A 531 -17.00 -20.42 38.76
C ILE A 531 -16.12 -20.70 37.53
N PHE A 532 -16.57 -20.35 36.33
CA PHE A 532 -15.78 -20.50 35.12
C PHE A 532 -14.79 -19.34 34.97
N PRO A 533 -13.47 -19.56 35.17
CA PRO A 533 -12.47 -18.52 35.04
C PRO A 533 -12.36 -18.05 33.61
N ILE A 534 -12.05 -16.74 33.42
CA ILE A 534 -11.65 -16.17 32.14
C ILE A 534 -10.12 -16.18 32.06
N TYR A 535 -9.60 -16.74 30.97
CA TYR A 535 -8.20 -16.72 30.64
C TYR A 535 -7.97 -15.64 29.56
N THR A 536 -7.17 -14.62 29.87
CA THR A 536 -6.96 -13.50 28.96
C THR A 536 -5.58 -13.58 28.34
N ILE A 537 -5.52 -13.52 27.02
CA ILE A 537 -4.29 -13.32 26.25
C ILE A 537 -4.39 -12.04 25.42
N ALA A 538 -3.27 -11.56 24.89
CA ALA A 538 -3.29 -10.44 23.96
C ALA A 538 -2.71 -10.84 22.60
N ILE A 539 -3.15 -10.16 21.55
CA ILE A 539 -2.44 -10.08 20.26
C ILE A 539 -1.88 -8.69 20.09
N ALA A 540 -0.59 -8.58 19.74
CA ALA A 540 0.07 -7.33 19.41
C ALA A 540 0.65 -7.45 17.99
N ALA A 541 0.06 -6.73 17.02
CA ALA A 541 0.43 -6.84 15.61
C ALA A 541 0.10 -5.53 14.87
N PRO A 542 0.74 -5.26 13.72
CA PRO A 542 0.43 -4.08 12.91
C PRO A 542 -0.86 -4.30 12.11
N LEU A 543 -2.01 -4.03 12.69
CA LEU A 543 -3.32 -4.25 12.05
C LEU A 543 -3.62 -3.28 10.91
N ASN A 544 -2.73 -2.34 10.67
CA ASN A 544 -2.71 -1.47 9.50
C ASN A 544 -2.05 -2.10 8.26
N ILE A 545 -1.52 -3.32 8.34
CA ILE A 545 -0.95 -4.08 7.20
C ILE A 545 -1.49 -5.51 7.19
N ASN A 546 -1.51 -6.14 6.00
CA ASN A 546 -2.07 -7.48 5.82
C ASN A 546 -1.35 -8.55 6.66
N SER A 547 -0.03 -8.40 6.84
CA SER A 547 0.72 -9.34 7.68
C SER A 547 0.25 -9.36 9.14
N GLY A 548 -0.17 -8.21 9.67
CA GLY A 548 -0.76 -8.13 11.00
C GLY A 548 -2.17 -8.73 11.04
N LEU A 549 -2.98 -8.51 10.00
CA LEU A 549 -4.29 -9.15 9.87
C LEU A 549 -4.16 -10.68 9.74
N ASP A 550 -3.15 -11.19 9.03
CA ASP A 550 -2.88 -12.63 8.97
C ASP A 550 -2.68 -13.22 10.37
N ILE A 551 -1.95 -12.53 11.25
CA ILE A 551 -1.77 -12.95 12.63
C ILE A 551 -3.13 -12.94 13.36
N LEU A 552 -3.93 -11.90 13.16
CA LEU A 552 -5.24 -11.76 13.79
C LEU A 552 -6.22 -12.86 13.34
N PHE A 553 -6.19 -13.27 12.07
CA PHE A 553 -6.99 -14.40 11.55
C PHE A 553 -6.71 -15.70 12.30
N GLY A 554 -5.42 -16.05 12.47
CA GLY A 554 -5.04 -17.28 13.16
C GLY A 554 -5.42 -17.24 14.64
N VAL A 555 -5.21 -16.12 15.31
CA VAL A 555 -5.62 -15.94 16.72
C VAL A 555 -7.14 -16.05 16.88
N ALA A 556 -7.91 -15.40 15.99
CA ALA A 556 -9.36 -15.43 16.03
C ALA A 556 -9.94 -16.85 15.86
N GLN A 557 -9.41 -17.60 14.89
CA GLN A 557 -9.83 -18.99 14.64
C GLN A 557 -9.45 -19.90 15.82
N ALA A 558 -8.24 -19.77 16.35
CA ALA A 558 -7.78 -20.56 17.48
C ALA A 558 -8.57 -20.25 18.77
N GLN A 559 -8.92 -18.98 19.01
CA GLN A 559 -9.80 -18.58 20.09
C GLN A 559 -11.18 -19.25 19.96
N ASP A 560 -11.77 -19.20 18.76
CA ASP A 560 -13.10 -19.77 18.51
C ASP A 560 -13.13 -21.29 18.80
N VAL A 561 -12.07 -21.98 18.35
CA VAL A 561 -11.90 -23.41 18.64
C VAL A 561 -11.72 -23.66 20.15
N ALA A 562 -10.93 -22.84 20.84
CA ALA A 562 -10.72 -22.97 22.28
C ALA A 562 -12.05 -22.78 23.07
N VAL A 563 -12.82 -21.76 22.71
CA VAL A 563 -14.10 -21.42 23.31
C VAL A 563 -15.13 -22.54 23.08
N LYS A 564 -15.22 -23.07 21.85
CA LYS A 564 -16.07 -24.25 21.53
C LYS A 564 -15.69 -25.49 22.34
N ASN A 565 -14.40 -25.64 22.64
CA ASN A 565 -13.87 -26.73 23.47
C ASN A 565 -13.94 -26.43 24.99
N GLY A 566 -14.72 -25.44 25.41
CA GLY A 566 -15.02 -25.16 26.82
C GLY A 566 -13.99 -24.28 27.55
N ILE A 567 -12.95 -23.80 26.89
CA ILE A 567 -11.97 -22.87 27.48
C ILE A 567 -12.46 -21.42 27.31
N ASN A 568 -12.72 -20.72 28.40
CA ASN A 568 -13.12 -19.31 28.37
C ASN A 568 -11.93 -18.40 28.05
N LEU A 569 -11.48 -18.47 26.79
CA LEU A 569 -10.36 -17.67 26.29
C LEU A 569 -10.83 -16.32 25.80
N GLN A 570 -10.32 -15.25 26.41
CA GLN A 570 -10.55 -13.88 26.01
C GLN A 570 -9.30 -13.31 25.34
N VAL A 571 -9.47 -12.52 24.28
CA VAL A 571 -8.36 -11.95 23.52
C VAL A 571 -8.44 -10.40 23.51
N VAL A 572 -7.37 -9.76 23.98
CA VAL A 572 -7.15 -8.31 23.83
C VAL A 572 -6.48 -8.06 22.50
N ILE A 573 -7.06 -7.21 21.66
CA ILE A 573 -6.44 -6.80 20.39
C ILE A 573 -5.62 -5.53 20.63
N ALA A 574 -4.36 -5.50 20.14
CA ALA A 574 -3.48 -4.33 20.20
C ALA A 574 -2.77 -4.07 18.85
N ASN A 575 -2.85 -2.85 18.35
CA ASN A 575 -2.27 -2.44 17.07
C ASN A 575 -0.96 -1.68 17.28
N ASP A 576 0.19 -2.31 16.99
CA ASP A 576 1.52 -1.70 17.13
C ASP A 576 1.96 -0.90 15.89
N ARG A 577 1.15 -0.88 14.83
CA ARG A 577 1.40 -0.14 13.58
C ARG A 577 2.76 -0.40 12.93
N ASN A 578 3.45 -1.46 13.29
CA ASN A 578 4.83 -1.75 12.91
C ASN A 578 5.84 -0.67 13.35
N GLN A 579 5.55 0.05 14.44
CA GLN A 579 6.39 1.11 14.98
C GLN A 579 7.02 0.69 16.30
N GLN A 580 8.34 0.73 16.41
CA GLN A 580 9.09 0.27 17.59
C GLN A 580 8.64 0.99 18.87
N LYS A 581 8.49 2.32 18.81
CA LYS A 581 8.03 3.12 19.96
C LYS A 581 6.62 2.72 20.40
N GLN A 582 5.71 2.49 19.44
CA GLN A 582 4.34 2.08 19.75
C GLN A 582 4.30 0.64 20.28
N ALA A 583 5.11 -0.27 19.72
CA ALA A 583 5.27 -1.63 20.25
C ALA A 583 5.71 -1.62 21.72
N GLN A 584 6.68 -0.77 22.10
CA GLN A 584 7.11 -0.58 23.48
C GLN A 584 6.00 -0.02 24.39
N GLN A 585 5.24 0.98 23.90
CA GLN A 585 4.13 1.57 24.66
C GLN A 585 2.98 0.57 24.87
N ILE A 586 2.62 -0.20 23.85
CA ILE A 586 1.65 -1.31 23.92
C ILE A 586 2.13 -2.35 24.92
N ALA A 587 3.40 -2.77 24.80
CA ALA A 587 3.98 -3.75 25.75
C ALA A 587 3.90 -3.27 27.18
N THR A 588 4.15 -1.98 27.45
CA THR A 588 3.99 -1.37 28.78
C THR A 588 2.54 -1.48 29.27
N LYS A 589 1.59 -1.12 28.42
CA LYS A 589 0.17 -1.16 28.78
C LYS A 589 -0.34 -2.59 29.03
N LEU A 590 0.02 -3.54 28.16
CA LEU A 590 -0.34 -4.95 28.33
C LEU A 590 0.29 -5.54 29.59
N SER A 591 1.55 -5.18 29.91
CA SER A 591 2.26 -5.67 31.11
C SER A 591 1.64 -5.19 32.41
N GLN A 592 1.03 -3.99 32.44
CA GLN A 592 0.33 -3.44 33.59
C GLN A 592 -0.92 -4.25 33.96
N ASN A 593 -1.54 -4.90 32.98
CA ASN A 593 -2.70 -5.75 33.22
C ASN A 593 -2.29 -7.18 33.58
N GLN A 594 -2.27 -7.50 34.87
CA GLN A 594 -1.85 -8.81 35.38
C GLN A 594 -2.78 -9.98 34.95
N LYS A 595 -3.98 -9.70 34.44
CA LYS A 595 -4.88 -10.73 33.88
C LYS A 595 -4.40 -11.26 32.53
N ILE A 596 -3.54 -10.51 31.81
CA ILE A 596 -2.97 -10.96 30.55
C ILE A 596 -1.85 -11.96 30.82
N LEU A 597 -2.09 -13.20 30.43
CA LEU A 597 -1.22 -14.36 30.70
C LEU A 597 -0.09 -14.49 29.68
N ALA A 598 -0.35 -14.17 28.41
CA ALA A 598 0.60 -14.25 27.31
C ALA A 598 0.21 -13.31 26.18
N VAL A 599 1.17 -13.00 25.31
CA VAL A 599 0.99 -12.19 24.10
C VAL A 599 1.38 -13.01 22.87
N VAL A 600 0.57 -12.95 21.80
CA VAL A 600 0.91 -13.44 20.46
C VAL A 600 1.32 -12.23 19.61
N GLY A 601 2.50 -12.23 19.03
CA GLY A 601 3.05 -11.11 18.24
C GLY A 601 4.55 -10.99 18.51
N HIS A 602 5.20 -9.88 18.30
CA HIS A 602 4.94 -8.81 17.33
C HIS A 602 5.34 -9.27 15.92
N TYR A 603 5.06 -8.45 14.89
CA TYR A 603 5.30 -8.86 13.50
C TYR A 603 6.79 -8.87 13.13
N THR A 604 7.52 -7.77 13.33
CA THR A 604 8.94 -7.66 12.97
C THR A 604 9.86 -7.90 14.17
N SER A 605 11.06 -8.42 13.92
CA SER A 605 12.05 -8.66 14.97
C SER A 605 12.46 -7.39 15.74
N PRO A 606 12.61 -6.19 15.12
CA PRO A 606 12.83 -4.96 15.85
C PRO A 606 11.70 -4.61 16.84
N ASN A 607 10.42 -4.74 16.42
CA ASN A 607 9.27 -4.49 17.31
C ASN A 607 9.20 -5.52 18.44
N THR A 608 9.46 -6.78 18.13
CA THR A 608 9.56 -7.86 19.11
C THR A 608 10.65 -7.55 20.16
N CYS A 609 11.81 -7.05 19.73
CA CYS A 609 12.90 -6.65 20.62
C CYS A 609 12.47 -5.54 21.59
N GLU A 610 11.87 -4.46 21.08
CA GLU A 610 11.40 -3.35 21.93
C GLU A 610 10.33 -3.79 22.92
N ALA A 611 9.42 -4.66 22.51
CA ALA A 611 8.42 -5.23 23.39
C ALA A 611 9.02 -6.16 24.46
N LEU A 612 10.02 -6.98 24.10
CA LEU A 612 10.70 -7.89 25.04
C LEU A 612 11.43 -7.17 26.16
N LYS A 613 11.98 -5.97 25.93
CA LYS A 613 12.57 -5.13 26.98
C LYS A 613 11.56 -4.81 28.09
N VAL A 614 10.27 -4.81 27.76
CA VAL A 614 9.18 -4.56 28.72
C VAL A 614 8.58 -5.87 29.25
N TYR A 615 8.34 -6.86 28.38
CA TYR A 615 7.72 -8.12 28.78
C TYR A 615 8.62 -8.95 29.71
N SER A 616 9.92 -8.99 29.45
CA SER A 616 10.87 -9.80 30.21
C SER A 616 10.91 -9.47 31.71
N PRO A 617 11.05 -8.21 32.15
CA PRO A 617 11.01 -7.87 33.58
C PRO A 617 9.62 -8.08 34.21
N ASN A 618 8.56 -8.14 33.40
CA ASN A 618 7.19 -8.36 33.85
C ASN A 618 6.72 -9.83 33.76
N GLU A 619 7.63 -10.75 33.44
CA GLU A 619 7.37 -12.19 33.28
C GLU A 619 6.22 -12.50 32.27
N LEU A 620 5.95 -11.56 31.36
CA LEU A 620 4.85 -11.72 30.39
C LEU A 620 5.37 -12.48 29.15
N VAL A 621 4.86 -13.67 28.95
CA VAL A 621 5.23 -14.54 27.83
C VAL A 621 4.84 -13.91 26.50
N LEU A 622 5.80 -13.93 25.54
CA LEU A 622 5.57 -13.58 24.15
C LEU A 622 5.83 -14.79 23.25
N ILE A 623 4.81 -15.16 22.43
CA ILE A 623 4.99 -16.15 21.38
C ILE A 623 4.88 -15.43 20.02
N SER A 624 6.01 -15.33 19.29
CA SER A 624 6.01 -14.70 17.97
C SER A 624 5.83 -15.70 16.85
N PRO A 625 4.81 -15.49 15.96
CA PRO A 625 4.64 -16.31 14.77
C PRO A 625 5.50 -15.87 13.57
N THR A 626 6.29 -14.81 13.70
CA THR A 626 6.96 -14.16 12.56
C THR A 626 8.38 -13.66 12.81
N SER A 627 8.80 -13.47 14.07
CA SER A 627 10.14 -12.96 14.39
C SER A 627 11.20 -14.06 14.32
N THR A 628 12.03 -14.01 13.29
CA THR A 628 12.96 -15.09 12.91
C THR A 628 14.41 -14.88 13.34
N VAL A 629 14.85 -13.63 13.65
CA VAL A 629 16.22 -13.31 14.07
C VAL A 629 16.66 -14.20 15.23
N VAL A 630 17.85 -14.83 15.10
CA VAL A 630 18.36 -15.78 16.11
C VAL A 630 18.62 -15.09 17.45
N ASN A 631 19.28 -13.95 17.43
CA ASN A 631 19.77 -13.32 18.64
C ASN A 631 18.85 -12.23 19.18
N LEU A 632 17.61 -12.60 19.51
CA LEU A 632 16.69 -11.76 20.30
C LEU A 632 17.02 -11.75 21.80
N GLN A 633 17.99 -12.56 22.22
CA GLN A 633 18.39 -12.66 23.64
C GLN A 633 18.99 -11.35 24.18
N GLY A 634 19.64 -10.54 23.34
CA GLY A 634 20.11 -9.20 23.72
C GLY A 634 18.99 -8.21 24.04
N CYS A 635 17.73 -8.56 23.72
CA CYS A 635 16.53 -7.77 23.98
C CYS A 635 15.81 -8.18 25.25
N THR A 636 16.23 -9.27 25.89
CA THR A 636 15.64 -9.80 27.13
C THR A 636 16.57 -9.57 28.31
N THR A 637 15.98 -9.39 29.49
CA THR A 637 16.69 -9.52 30.75
C THR A 637 16.88 -11.01 31.12
N SER A 638 17.13 -11.35 32.37
CA SER A 638 17.35 -12.74 32.84
C SER A 638 16.18 -13.70 32.59
N ASN A 639 14.95 -13.20 32.36
CA ASN A 639 13.76 -14.02 32.22
C ASN A 639 13.54 -14.46 30.78
N LYS A 640 13.48 -15.74 30.54
CA LYS A 640 13.25 -16.37 29.24
C LYS A 640 11.75 -16.37 28.90
N VAL A 641 11.20 -15.24 28.48
CA VAL A 641 9.76 -15.11 28.15
C VAL A 641 9.45 -15.21 26.65
N PHE A 642 10.46 -15.30 25.82
CA PHE A 642 10.33 -15.33 24.37
C PHE A 642 10.21 -16.76 23.83
N PHE A 643 9.16 -16.99 23.05
CA PHE A 643 8.93 -18.21 22.29
C PHE A 643 8.58 -17.83 20.83
N ARG A 644 8.76 -18.78 19.90
CA ARG A 644 8.33 -18.59 18.51
C ARG A 644 7.79 -19.87 17.90
N THR A 645 6.73 -19.74 17.11
CA THR A 645 6.20 -20.80 16.26
C THR A 645 6.76 -20.77 14.85
N THR A 646 7.37 -19.64 14.43
CA THR A 646 8.16 -19.53 13.20
C THR A 646 9.56 -20.12 13.39
N THR A 647 10.27 -20.39 12.28
CA THR A 647 11.68 -20.77 12.32
C THR A 647 12.59 -19.60 12.65
N SER A 648 13.82 -19.94 13.12
CA SER A 648 14.89 -18.95 13.15
C SER A 648 15.58 -18.81 11.78
N THR A 649 16.21 -17.66 11.55
CA THR A 649 17.08 -17.44 10.38
C THR A 649 18.16 -18.49 10.24
N ARG A 650 18.63 -19.08 11.34
CA ARG A 650 19.55 -20.22 11.33
C ARG A 650 18.97 -21.47 10.67
N GLU A 651 17.74 -21.86 11.03
CA GLU A 651 17.10 -23.03 10.46
C GLU A 651 16.67 -22.76 9.00
N GLU A 652 16.29 -21.52 8.67
CA GLU A 652 16.01 -21.09 7.30
C GLU A 652 17.28 -21.23 6.43
N ALA A 653 18.42 -20.67 6.87
CA ALA A 653 19.71 -20.78 6.20
C ALA A 653 20.12 -22.25 6.01
N LYS A 654 19.97 -23.06 7.07
CA LYS A 654 20.31 -24.49 7.05
C LYS A 654 19.47 -25.25 6.02
N SER A 655 18.16 -25.02 5.98
CA SER A 655 17.27 -25.69 5.03
C SER A 655 17.60 -25.34 3.59
N LEU A 656 17.86 -24.06 3.30
CA LEU A 656 18.23 -23.59 1.97
C LEU A 656 19.58 -24.13 1.50
N VAL A 657 20.61 -24.12 2.38
CA VAL A 657 21.94 -24.65 2.03
C VAL A 657 21.89 -26.16 1.85
N GLN A 658 21.19 -26.89 2.73
CA GLN A 658 20.99 -28.34 2.55
C GLN A 658 20.31 -28.68 1.23
N TYR A 659 19.30 -27.91 0.84
CA TYR A 659 18.62 -28.07 -0.45
C TYR A 659 19.59 -27.82 -1.61
N LEU A 660 20.41 -26.76 -1.53
CA LEU A 660 21.43 -26.46 -2.55
C LEU A 660 22.43 -27.60 -2.73
N VAL A 661 22.95 -28.13 -1.60
CA VAL A 661 24.00 -29.16 -1.63
C VAL A 661 23.45 -30.54 -2.05
N ASN A 662 22.35 -30.96 -1.40
CA ASN A 662 21.85 -32.33 -1.52
C ASN A 662 20.89 -32.52 -2.71
N ASP A 663 19.98 -31.59 -2.93
CA ASP A 663 18.90 -31.72 -3.93
C ASP A 663 19.30 -31.08 -5.26
N LEU A 664 19.91 -29.91 -5.23
CA LEU A 664 20.44 -29.26 -6.44
C LEU A 664 21.84 -29.74 -6.81
N ARG A 665 22.43 -30.65 -6.01
CA ARG A 665 23.72 -31.32 -6.26
C ARG A 665 24.87 -30.34 -6.51
N LYS A 666 25.00 -29.34 -5.63
CA LYS A 666 26.11 -28.39 -5.63
C LYS A 666 26.98 -28.61 -4.39
N PRO A 667 27.85 -29.64 -4.37
CA PRO A 667 28.80 -29.82 -3.26
C PRO A 667 29.81 -28.67 -3.26
N GLN A 668 30.16 -28.15 -2.08
CA GLN A 668 31.09 -27.00 -1.90
C GLN A 668 30.70 -25.77 -2.73
N PRO A 669 29.45 -25.28 -2.61
CA PRO A 669 28.91 -24.31 -3.57
C PRO A 669 29.58 -22.95 -3.45
N LYS A 670 29.77 -22.29 -4.59
CA LYS A 670 30.18 -20.89 -4.67
C LYS A 670 28.92 -20.04 -4.83
N VAL A 671 28.70 -19.08 -3.94
CA VAL A 671 27.50 -18.24 -3.97
C VAL A 671 27.82 -16.74 -3.95
N VAL A 672 26.92 -15.96 -4.51
CA VAL A 672 26.87 -14.51 -4.31
C VAL A 672 25.61 -14.20 -3.52
N ILE A 673 25.77 -13.42 -2.42
CA ILE A 673 24.68 -13.05 -1.53
C ILE A 673 24.28 -11.60 -1.79
N PHE A 674 23.01 -11.38 -2.05
CA PHE A 674 22.37 -10.09 -2.15
C PHE A 674 21.53 -9.88 -0.89
N TYR A 675 21.86 -8.88 -0.09
CA TYR A 675 21.27 -8.65 1.24
C TYR A 675 20.87 -7.16 1.42
N SER A 676 20.19 -6.83 2.49
CA SER A 676 19.96 -5.45 2.93
C SER A 676 20.59 -5.18 4.30
N LYS A 677 20.73 -3.90 4.67
CA LYS A 677 21.27 -3.49 5.98
C LYS A 677 20.29 -3.68 7.13
N GLU A 678 19.06 -4.06 6.86
CA GLU A 678 18.04 -4.33 7.85
C GLU A 678 18.40 -5.56 8.71
N TRP A 679 17.96 -5.59 9.96
CA TRP A 679 18.44 -6.58 10.95
C TRP A 679 18.13 -8.02 10.53
N PHE A 680 16.92 -8.32 10.07
CA PHE A 680 16.55 -9.66 9.60
C PHE A 680 17.48 -10.13 8.46
N SER A 681 17.68 -9.28 7.45
CA SER A 681 18.50 -9.63 6.28
C SER A 681 19.96 -9.86 6.66
N ARG A 682 20.51 -9.03 7.55
CA ARG A 682 21.89 -9.19 8.06
C ARG A 682 22.04 -10.47 8.91
N ASP A 683 21.07 -10.75 9.77
CA ASP A 683 21.07 -11.94 10.62
C ASP A 683 21.03 -13.21 9.77
N LEU A 684 20.11 -13.27 8.79
CA LEU A 684 20.03 -14.39 7.85
C LEU A 684 21.29 -14.53 7.01
N THR A 685 21.91 -13.42 6.59
CA THR A 685 23.19 -13.43 5.85
C THR A 685 24.30 -14.07 6.70
N ASN A 686 24.41 -13.71 7.96
CA ASN A 686 25.44 -14.25 8.87
C ASN A 686 25.21 -15.73 9.15
N GLU A 687 23.97 -16.14 9.38
CA GLU A 687 23.64 -17.57 9.56
C GLU A 687 23.87 -18.35 8.27
N PHE A 688 23.54 -17.79 7.11
CA PHE A 688 23.81 -18.41 5.82
C PHE A 688 25.32 -18.61 5.57
N GLU A 689 26.12 -17.58 5.91
CA GLU A 689 27.60 -17.65 5.84
C GLU A 689 28.14 -18.78 6.73
N THR A 690 27.67 -18.86 7.96
CA THR A 690 28.07 -19.91 8.91
C THR A 690 27.73 -21.30 8.38
N VAL A 691 26.53 -21.49 7.87
CA VAL A 691 26.07 -22.79 7.38
C VAL A 691 26.81 -23.20 6.10
N ILE A 692 26.97 -22.28 5.13
CA ILE A 692 27.60 -22.63 3.85
C ILE A 692 29.07 -23.00 4.04
N GLN A 693 29.78 -22.36 4.99
CA GLN A 693 31.15 -22.70 5.34
C GLN A 693 31.26 -24.12 5.92
N SER A 694 30.25 -24.59 6.68
CA SER A 694 30.24 -25.96 7.21
C SER A 694 30.18 -27.03 6.11
N TYR A 695 29.70 -26.64 4.92
CA TYR A 695 29.72 -27.47 3.70
C TYR A 695 30.93 -27.18 2.79
N GLN A 696 31.95 -26.49 3.29
CA GLN A 696 33.13 -26.08 2.52
C GLN A 696 32.78 -25.19 1.31
N GLY A 697 31.61 -24.57 1.30
CA GLY A 697 31.18 -23.62 0.28
C GLY A 697 31.86 -22.26 0.46
N LYS A 698 31.82 -21.43 -0.58
CA LYS A 698 32.47 -20.12 -0.61
C LYS A 698 31.47 -19.02 -0.98
N ILE A 699 31.49 -17.94 -0.24
CA ILE A 699 30.84 -16.69 -0.62
C ILE A 699 31.83 -15.88 -1.46
N LEU A 700 31.51 -15.73 -2.74
CA LEU A 700 32.36 -14.98 -3.68
C LEU A 700 32.21 -13.46 -3.46
N LEU A 701 30.99 -13.02 -3.13
CA LEU A 701 30.68 -11.61 -2.94
C LEU A 701 29.41 -11.44 -2.11
N LYS A 702 29.35 -10.35 -1.32
CA LYS A 702 28.13 -9.86 -0.69
C LYS A 702 27.76 -8.50 -1.29
N VAL A 703 26.54 -8.33 -1.80
CA VAL A 703 26.05 -7.12 -2.46
C VAL A 703 24.88 -6.55 -1.70
N ASP A 704 24.94 -5.26 -1.39
CA ASP A 704 23.91 -4.57 -0.63
C ASP A 704 22.78 -4.08 -1.56
N LEU A 705 21.60 -4.68 -1.44
CA LEU A 705 20.40 -4.28 -2.18
C LEU A 705 19.85 -2.92 -1.73
N SER A 706 20.20 -2.47 -0.53
CA SER A 706 19.76 -1.18 0.03
C SER A 706 20.67 -0.01 -0.35
N ASP A 707 21.78 -0.26 -1.07
CA ASP A 707 22.63 0.80 -1.57
C ASP A 707 21.86 1.72 -2.53
N PRO A 708 21.82 3.04 -2.31
CA PRO A 708 21.20 3.99 -3.25
C PRO A 708 21.74 3.90 -4.68
N ASN A 709 23.00 3.49 -4.83
CA ASN A 709 23.69 3.37 -6.11
C ASN A 709 23.63 1.95 -6.71
N PHE A 710 22.87 1.04 -6.09
CA PHE A 710 22.73 -0.31 -6.60
C PHE A 710 22.14 -0.30 -8.02
N ASP A 711 22.86 -0.92 -8.95
CA ASP A 711 22.52 -0.97 -10.37
C ASP A 711 22.72 -2.39 -10.91
N THR A 712 21.63 -3.03 -11.29
CA THR A 712 21.65 -4.41 -11.83
C THR A 712 22.40 -4.54 -13.15
N SER A 713 22.57 -3.44 -13.91
CA SER A 713 23.34 -3.45 -15.16
C SER A 713 24.86 -3.56 -14.93
N LYS A 714 25.32 -3.32 -13.69
CA LYS A 714 26.72 -3.29 -13.30
C LYS A 714 27.08 -4.42 -12.31
N LEU A 715 26.43 -5.58 -12.45
CA LEU A 715 26.73 -6.72 -11.58
C LEU A 715 28.16 -7.21 -11.79
N PRO A 716 28.90 -7.46 -10.69
CA PRO A 716 30.27 -7.95 -10.72
C PRO A 716 30.40 -9.32 -11.41
N ASP A 717 31.58 -9.60 -11.97
CA ASP A 717 31.84 -10.85 -12.68
C ASP A 717 31.71 -12.10 -11.81
N GLN A 718 31.90 -11.98 -10.49
CA GLN A 718 31.69 -13.05 -9.53
C GLN A 718 30.26 -13.63 -9.59
N VAL A 719 29.27 -12.86 -10.06
CA VAL A 719 27.90 -13.35 -10.29
C VAL A 719 27.89 -14.41 -11.40
N LYS A 720 28.77 -14.30 -12.38
CA LYS A 720 28.89 -15.29 -13.47
C LYS A 720 29.55 -16.58 -12.97
N GLU A 721 30.48 -16.48 -11.99
CA GLU A 721 31.21 -17.61 -11.44
C GLU A 721 30.43 -18.39 -10.38
N ALA A 722 29.42 -17.81 -9.80
CA ALA A 722 28.63 -18.44 -8.74
C ALA A 722 27.84 -19.65 -9.24
N ASP A 723 27.74 -20.69 -8.41
CA ASP A 723 26.87 -21.86 -8.64
C ASP A 723 25.41 -21.55 -8.36
N ALA A 724 25.15 -20.63 -7.41
CA ALA A 724 23.82 -20.17 -7.04
C ALA A 724 23.86 -18.70 -6.58
N LEU A 725 22.71 -18.03 -6.67
CA LEU A 725 22.49 -16.71 -6.10
C LEU A 725 21.67 -16.84 -4.82
N VAL A 726 21.93 -15.97 -3.84
CA VAL A 726 21.21 -15.92 -2.56
C VAL A 726 20.60 -14.54 -2.44
N LEU A 727 19.26 -14.44 -2.39
CA LEU A 727 18.53 -13.19 -2.33
C LEU A 727 17.83 -13.03 -0.97
N LEU A 728 18.30 -12.11 -0.16
CA LEU A 728 17.85 -11.88 1.20
C LEU A 728 17.37 -10.43 1.38
N PRO A 729 16.34 -9.96 0.62
CA PRO A 729 15.77 -8.65 0.86
C PRO A 729 15.10 -8.59 2.24
N ASP A 730 14.94 -7.39 2.78
CA ASP A 730 14.17 -7.19 4.02
C ASP A 730 12.67 -7.43 3.82
N GLY A 731 11.92 -7.33 4.92
CA GLY A 731 10.48 -7.54 4.95
C GLY A 731 9.64 -6.32 4.50
N GLY A 732 10.19 -5.39 3.74
CA GLY A 732 9.48 -4.20 3.24
C GLY A 732 9.58 -3.00 4.19
N THR A 733 10.66 -2.90 4.97
CA THR A 733 10.89 -1.79 5.91
C THR A 733 11.51 -0.55 5.26
N ASP A 734 12.07 -0.69 4.06
CA ASP A 734 12.76 0.38 3.30
C ASP A 734 11.96 0.90 2.07
N GLY A 735 10.64 0.82 2.11
CA GLY A 735 9.80 1.26 1.00
C GLY A 735 9.86 0.36 -0.23
N ASN A 736 10.17 -0.93 -0.06
CA ASN A 736 10.25 -1.99 -1.09
C ASN A 736 11.42 -1.89 -2.09
N LYS A 737 12.37 -0.96 -1.94
CA LYS A 737 13.49 -0.83 -2.87
C LYS A 737 14.32 -2.10 -2.94
N THR A 738 14.61 -2.74 -1.82
CA THR A 738 15.36 -4.00 -1.76
C THR A 738 14.62 -5.14 -2.42
N LEU A 739 13.29 -5.20 -2.29
CA LEU A 739 12.44 -6.17 -2.97
C LEU A 739 12.48 -5.96 -4.50
N GLU A 740 12.35 -4.73 -4.98
CA GLU A 740 12.43 -4.40 -6.41
C GLU A 740 13.80 -4.80 -6.99
N ASN A 741 14.87 -4.49 -6.28
CA ASN A 741 16.23 -4.87 -6.66
C ASN A 741 16.39 -6.40 -6.71
N ALA A 742 15.86 -7.14 -5.74
CA ALA A 742 15.86 -8.59 -5.74
C ALA A 742 15.07 -9.17 -6.93
N ILE A 743 13.90 -8.62 -7.24
CA ILE A 743 13.11 -9.01 -8.43
C ILE A 743 13.89 -8.77 -9.73
N ASN A 744 14.60 -7.66 -9.83
CA ASN A 744 15.42 -7.36 -10.99
C ASN A 744 16.59 -8.36 -11.15
N ILE A 745 17.19 -8.84 -10.05
CA ILE A 745 18.17 -9.94 -10.07
C ILE A 745 17.51 -11.23 -10.59
N ILE A 746 16.31 -11.57 -10.14
CA ILE A 746 15.58 -12.76 -10.62
C ILE A 746 15.35 -12.67 -12.13
N LYS A 747 14.90 -11.52 -12.64
CA LYS A 747 14.70 -11.26 -14.08
C LYS A 747 16.00 -11.42 -14.88
N LEU A 748 17.10 -10.84 -14.39
CA LEU A 748 18.43 -10.92 -15.03
C LEU A 748 18.97 -12.33 -15.04
N ASN A 749 18.79 -13.07 -13.95
CA ASN A 749 19.20 -14.49 -13.88
C ASN A 749 18.44 -15.33 -14.91
N ASN A 750 17.18 -15.01 -15.17
CA ASN A 750 16.33 -15.64 -16.17
C ASN A 750 16.43 -17.19 -16.19
N GLY A 751 16.41 -17.82 -15.03
CA GLY A 751 16.48 -19.27 -14.87
C GLY A 751 17.86 -19.91 -15.05
N LYS A 752 18.92 -19.13 -15.28
CA LYS A 752 20.28 -19.67 -15.56
C LYS A 752 20.91 -20.34 -14.36
N LYS A 753 20.67 -19.83 -13.16
CA LYS A 753 21.21 -20.34 -11.90
C LYS A 753 20.09 -20.51 -10.88
N PRO A 754 20.21 -21.50 -9.97
CA PRO A 754 19.31 -21.55 -8.82
C PRO A 754 19.46 -20.30 -7.96
N ILE A 755 18.32 -19.82 -7.47
CA ILE A 755 18.22 -18.67 -6.54
C ILE A 755 17.64 -19.19 -5.23
N LEU A 756 18.38 -19.05 -4.15
CA LEU A 756 17.90 -19.31 -2.80
C LEU A 756 17.42 -17.99 -2.21
N GLY A 757 16.15 -17.90 -1.89
CA GLY A 757 15.52 -16.66 -1.44
C GLY A 757 15.04 -16.73 0.00
N ALA A 758 15.10 -15.61 0.70
CA ALA A 758 14.43 -15.45 1.98
C ALA A 758 12.90 -15.59 1.85
N ASN A 759 12.24 -15.96 2.94
CA ASN A 759 10.78 -16.07 3.00
C ASN A 759 10.05 -14.73 2.70
N THR A 760 10.75 -13.60 2.73
CA THR A 760 10.29 -12.28 2.29
C THR A 760 9.99 -12.22 0.80
N LEU A 761 10.54 -13.13 -0.01
CA LEU A 761 10.24 -13.27 -1.43
C LEU A 761 9.01 -14.18 -1.71
N TYR A 762 8.40 -14.77 -0.71
CA TYR A 762 7.18 -15.57 -0.85
C TYR A 762 5.97 -14.65 -1.06
N LEU A 763 5.98 -13.96 -2.21
CA LEU A 763 5.00 -12.96 -2.58
C LEU A 763 4.54 -13.19 -4.02
N GLN A 764 3.24 -13.00 -4.27
CA GLN A 764 2.69 -13.09 -5.62
C GLN A 764 3.27 -12.02 -6.55
N GLU A 765 3.64 -10.87 -6.02
CA GLU A 765 4.32 -9.80 -6.75
C GLU A 765 5.62 -10.26 -7.41
N VAL A 766 6.39 -11.10 -6.71
CA VAL A 766 7.63 -11.68 -7.26
C VAL A 766 7.33 -12.52 -8.50
N ILE A 767 6.28 -13.36 -8.45
CA ILE A 767 5.84 -14.14 -9.60
C ILE A 767 5.34 -13.24 -10.73
N ALA A 768 4.50 -12.26 -10.41
CA ALA A 768 3.89 -11.38 -11.39
C ALA A 768 4.93 -10.57 -12.18
N GLN A 769 5.96 -10.07 -11.49
CA GLN A 769 6.99 -9.24 -12.11
C GLN A 769 8.09 -10.05 -12.80
N ALA A 770 8.54 -11.17 -12.24
CA ALA A 770 9.63 -11.96 -12.78
C ALA A 770 9.15 -13.16 -13.62
N LYS A 771 7.85 -13.48 -13.62
CA LYS A 771 7.23 -14.50 -14.48
C LYS A 771 8.00 -15.84 -14.49
N ILE A 772 8.31 -16.35 -15.69
CA ILE A 772 9.00 -17.64 -15.88
C ILE A 772 10.39 -17.69 -15.21
N ALA A 773 11.06 -16.55 -15.02
CA ALA A 773 12.34 -16.49 -14.33
C ALA A 773 12.25 -16.95 -12.85
N THR A 774 11.06 -16.91 -12.26
CA THR A 774 10.81 -17.39 -10.89
C THR A 774 10.91 -18.90 -10.72
N LYS A 775 10.88 -19.69 -11.81
CA LYS A 775 11.04 -21.16 -11.74
C LYS A 775 12.40 -21.61 -11.20
N SER A 776 13.37 -20.70 -11.14
CA SER A 776 14.68 -20.95 -10.52
C SER A 776 14.77 -20.48 -9.06
N LEU A 777 13.70 -19.91 -8.51
CA LEU A 777 13.63 -19.39 -7.14
C LEU A 777 13.18 -20.51 -6.19
N PHE A 778 13.93 -20.70 -5.11
CA PHE A 778 13.66 -21.66 -4.06
C PHE A 778 13.60 -20.95 -2.71
N LEU A 779 12.49 -21.11 -2.00
CA LEU A 779 12.19 -20.47 -0.71
C LEU A 779 11.88 -21.53 0.34
N GLN A 780 12.28 -21.27 1.57
CA GLN A 780 11.81 -22.06 2.70
C GLN A 780 10.49 -21.49 3.24
N SER A 781 9.55 -22.37 3.62
CA SER A 781 8.33 -22.00 4.30
C SER A 781 8.06 -22.94 5.47
N GLU A 782 7.42 -22.45 6.53
CA GLU A 782 7.05 -23.28 7.68
C GLU A 782 5.77 -24.06 7.46
N TRP A 783 4.94 -23.61 6.53
CA TRP A 783 3.66 -24.22 6.21
C TRP A 783 3.24 -23.98 4.76
N HIS A 784 2.62 -25.01 4.18
CA HIS A 784 2.01 -24.94 2.85
C HIS A 784 0.76 -25.84 2.82
N PRO A 785 -0.36 -25.44 2.20
CA PRO A 785 -1.64 -26.20 2.24
C PRO A 785 -1.54 -27.61 1.64
N LYS A 786 -0.57 -27.89 0.78
CA LYS A 786 -0.31 -29.21 0.20
C LYS A 786 0.71 -30.03 0.98
N GLN A 787 1.28 -29.48 2.04
CA GLN A 787 2.22 -30.22 2.90
C GLN A 787 1.51 -31.35 3.62
N CYS A 788 2.23 -32.44 3.91
CA CYS A 788 1.67 -33.56 4.67
C CYS A 788 1.14 -33.10 6.04
N GLY A 789 -0.08 -33.51 6.36
CA GLY A 789 -0.78 -33.12 7.58
C GLY A 789 -1.45 -31.75 7.56
N ALA A 790 -1.24 -30.91 6.50
CA ALA A 790 -1.78 -29.56 6.43
C ALA A 790 -3.17 -29.46 5.81
N GLN A 791 -3.63 -30.48 5.10
CA GLN A 791 -4.83 -30.46 4.25
C GLN A 791 -6.10 -30.14 5.03
N GLU A 792 -6.25 -30.76 6.21
CA GLU A 792 -7.43 -30.56 7.06
C GLU A 792 -7.51 -29.11 7.56
N PHE A 793 -6.41 -28.56 8.02
CA PHE A 793 -6.36 -27.17 8.46
C PHE A 793 -6.59 -26.19 7.29
N ALA A 794 -6.03 -26.46 6.12
CA ALA A 794 -6.28 -25.66 4.92
C ALA A 794 -7.77 -25.65 4.55
N GLU A 795 -8.47 -26.77 4.70
CA GLU A 795 -9.93 -26.84 4.49
C GLU A 795 -10.69 -26.06 5.55
N GLN A 796 -10.30 -26.17 6.83
CA GLN A 796 -10.87 -25.36 7.91
C GLN A 796 -10.71 -23.87 7.65
N ILE A 797 -9.54 -23.40 7.19
CA ILE A 797 -9.30 -22.01 6.80
C ILE A 797 -10.32 -21.57 5.74
N ARG A 798 -10.52 -22.37 4.68
CA ARG A 798 -11.49 -22.05 3.63
C ARG A 798 -12.92 -21.96 4.16
N GLN A 799 -13.29 -22.80 5.09
CA GLN A 799 -14.61 -22.79 5.72
C GLN A 799 -14.81 -21.56 6.63
N TYR A 800 -13.81 -21.20 7.44
CA TYR A 800 -13.86 -20.04 8.34
C TYR A 800 -13.86 -18.71 7.60
N TRP A 801 -13.03 -18.59 6.57
CA TRP A 801 -12.65 -17.33 5.97
C TRP A 801 -13.00 -17.21 4.47
N GLY A 802 -13.48 -18.29 3.86
CA GLY A 802 -13.92 -18.30 2.46
C GLY A 802 -12.77 -18.28 1.42
N GLY A 803 -11.53 -18.50 1.83
CA GLY A 803 -10.37 -18.52 0.94
C GLY A 803 -9.13 -19.18 1.57
N ASP A 804 -8.07 -19.37 0.75
CA ASP A 804 -6.79 -19.84 1.23
C ASP A 804 -6.04 -18.69 1.93
N LEU A 805 -5.46 -18.96 3.08
CA LEU A 805 -4.62 -18.04 3.85
C LEU A 805 -3.18 -18.58 3.89
N ASN A 806 -2.26 -17.78 4.41
CA ASN A 806 -0.83 -18.05 4.37
C ASN A 806 -0.27 -18.64 5.68
N ARG A 807 1.04 -18.91 5.70
CA ARG A 807 1.76 -19.48 6.84
C ARG A 807 1.60 -18.68 8.14
N ARG A 808 1.40 -17.35 8.10
CA ARG A 808 1.27 -16.53 9.32
C ARG A 808 -0.01 -16.87 10.08
N VAL A 809 -1.10 -17.18 9.38
CA VAL A 809 -2.34 -17.67 10.00
C VAL A 809 -2.10 -18.99 10.71
N ALA A 810 -1.41 -19.91 10.04
CA ALA A 810 -1.09 -21.22 10.61
C ALA A 810 -0.23 -21.09 11.88
N LEU A 811 0.84 -20.30 11.83
CA LEU A 811 1.78 -20.14 12.93
C LEU A 811 1.18 -19.37 14.13
N SER A 812 0.31 -18.39 13.88
CA SER A 812 -0.38 -17.66 14.95
C SER A 812 -1.50 -18.50 15.58
N TYR A 813 -2.16 -19.35 14.82
CA TYR A 813 -3.08 -20.36 15.35
C TYR A 813 -2.36 -21.30 16.32
N GLU A 814 -1.20 -21.87 15.95
CA GLU A 814 -0.39 -22.73 16.81
C GLU A 814 0.13 -22.01 18.06
N ALA A 815 0.44 -20.72 17.98
CA ALA A 815 0.83 -19.94 19.14
C ALA A 815 -0.28 -19.91 20.20
N VAL A 816 -1.52 -19.74 19.79
CA VAL A 816 -2.68 -19.81 20.70
C VAL A 816 -2.91 -21.23 21.19
N GLN A 817 -2.80 -22.25 20.33
CA GLN A 817 -2.92 -23.66 20.74
C GLN A 817 -1.91 -24.02 21.86
N ALA A 818 -0.66 -23.56 21.73
CA ALA A 818 0.36 -23.80 22.74
C ALA A 818 -0.02 -23.18 24.09
N ILE A 819 -0.54 -21.94 24.08
CA ILE A 819 -1.00 -21.26 25.30
C ILE A 819 -2.20 -22.01 25.90
N VAL A 820 -3.17 -22.41 25.08
CA VAL A 820 -4.35 -23.17 25.53
C VAL A 820 -3.94 -24.50 26.14
N GLN A 821 -2.96 -25.20 25.58
CA GLN A 821 -2.44 -26.43 26.17
C GLN A 821 -1.72 -26.17 27.48
N ALA A 822 -0.96 -25.11 27.59
CA ALA A 822 -0.31 -24.69 28.85
C ALA A 822 -1.38 -24.42 29.95
N ILE A 823 -2.52 -23.81 29.56
CA ILE A 823 -3.66 -23.59 30.43
C ILE A 823 -4.26 -24.95 30.89
N LYS A 824 -4.44 -25.90 29.96
CA LYS A 824 -4.99 -27.23 30.26
C LYS A 824 -4.06 -28.07 31.16
N ASN A 825 -2.76 -27.90 31.04
CA ASN A 825 -1.73 -28.62 31.78
C ASN A 825 -1.52 -28.06 33.20
N GLN A 826 -2.32 -27.09 33.63
CA GLN A 826 -2.19 -26.56 34.98
C GLN A 826 -2.48 -27.62 36.05
N ASP A 827 -1.87 -27.50 37.19
CA ASP A 827 -2.14 -28.33 38.35
C ASP A 827 -3.53 -27.99 38.94
N VAL A 828 -4.32 -29.04 39.24
CA VAL A 828 -5.68 -28.88 39.80
C VAL A 828 -5.62 -28.04 41.11
N GLY A 829 -6.43 -26.98 41.15
CA GLY A 829 -6.55 -26.14 42.36
C GLY A 829 -5.51 -25.00 42.49
N LYS A 830 -4.55 -24.87 41.57
CA LYS A 830 -3.62 -23.74 41.54
C LYS A 830 -4.09 -22.64 40.56
N PRO A 831 -3.95 -21.36 40.91
CA PRO A 831 -4.26 -20.29 39.99
C PRO A 831 -3.23 -20.28 38.84
N ILE A 832 -3.67 -19.95 37.63
CA ILE A 832 -2.78 -19.70 36.47
C ILE A 832 -2.26 -18.26 36.53
N ASP A 833 -0.93 -18.11 36.44
CA ASP A 833 -0.24 -16.86 36.27
C ASP A 833 0.72 -16.93 35.10
N ARG A 834 1.40 -15.81 34.79
CA ARG A 834 2.40 -15.70 33.70
C ARG A 834 3.54 -16.70 33.83
N LYS A 835 4.02 -16.91 35.06
CA LYS A 835 5.12 -17.83 35.36
C LYS A 835 4.69 -19.30 35.12
N THR A 836 3.47 -19.64 35.46
CA THR A 836 2.90 -20.95 35.17
C THR A 836 2.86 -21.21 33.66
N ILE A 837 2.35 -20.25 32.87
CA ILE A 837 2.35 -20.36 31.39
C ILE A 837 3.76 -20.57 30.85
N GLN A 838 4.74 -19.76 31.30
CA GLN A 838 6.14 -19.89 30.90
C GLN A 838 6.70 -21.29 31.19
N GLN A 839 6.49 -21.77 32.41
CA GLN A 839 6.98 -23.09 32.84
C GLN A 839 6.35 -24.21 32.01
N LYS A 840 5.02 -24.18 31.80
CA LYS A 840 4.30 -25.19 31.02
C LYS A 840 4.74 -25.23 29.56
N LEU A 841 5.07 -24.10 28.98
CA LEU A 841 5.63 -24.06 27.62
C LEU A 841 7.01 -24.69 27.53
N PHE A 842 7.91 -24.40 28.50
CA PHE A 842 9.23 -25.05 28.56
C PHE A 842 9.17 -26.54 28.90
N GLU A 843 8.19 -26.98 29.73
CA GLU A 843 7.97 -28.38 30.03
C GLU A 843 7.75 -29.25 28.77
N THR A 844 7.23 -28.65 27.67
CA THR A 844 7.01 -29.37 26.41
C THR A 844 8.30 -29.92 25.78
N GLY A 845 9.43 -29.21 25.95
CA GLY A 845 10.75 -29.63 25.47
C GLY A 845 11.38 -30.75 26.32
N ILE A 846 10.94 -30.87 27.58
CA ILE A 846 11.40 -31.93 28.50
C ILE A 846 10.47 -33.17 28.40
N ASN A 847 9.17 -32.91 28.31
CA ASN A 847 8.13 -33.93 28.22
C ASN A 847 7.21 -33.63 27.04
N PRO A 848 7.47 -34.17 25.85
CA PRO A 848 6.66 -33.97 24.66
C PRO A 848 5.18 -34.38 24.80
N ASP A 849 4.82 -35.23 25.77
CA ASP A 849 3.42 -35.62 26.01
C ASP A 849 2.59 -34.47 26.61
N LYS A 850 3.26 -33.46 27.18
CA LYS A 850 2.62 -32.24 27.66
C LYS A 850 2.37 -31.21 26.53
N ALA A 851 2.93 -31.40 25.33
CA ALA A 851 2.76 -30.52 24.22
C ALA A 851 1.41 -30.66 23.52
N ALA A 852 0.89 -29.58 22.97
CA ALA A 852 -0.29 -29.63 22.11
C ALA A 852 -0.02 -30.45 20.84
N SER A 853 -0.98 -31.29 20.45
CA SER A 853 -1.04 -31.80 19.08
C SER A 853 -1.34 -30.61 18.13
N SER A 854 -0.61 -30.52 17.04
CA SER A 854 -0.85 -29.43 16.08
C SER A 854 -2.09 -29.74 15.23
N ASP A 855 -3.07 -28.83 15.24
CA ASP A 855 -4.19 -28.88 14.29
C ASP A 855 -3.74 -28.42 12.89
N VAL A 856 -2.66 -27.65 12.82
CA VAL A 856 -2.09 -27.09 11.60
C VAL A 856 -1.33 -28.13 10.79
N LEU A 857 -0.61 -29.00 11.50
CA LEU A 857 0.16 -30.11 10.90
C LEU A 857 -0.22 -31.39 11.66
N LYS A 858 -1.21 -32.12 11.17
CA LYS A 858 -1.70 -33.34 11.79
C LYS A 858 -0.57 -34.38 11.92
N GLY A 859 -0.44 -34.95 13.11
CA GLY A 859 0.64 -35.88 13.46
C GLY A 859 1.83 -35.22 14.14
N TRP A 860 1.88 -33.91 14.22
CA TRP A 860 2.96 -33.15 14.87
C TRP A 860 2.53 -32.59 16.23
N LYS A 861 3.52 -32.34 17.09
CA LYS A 861 3.33 -31.68 18.39
C LYS A 861 3.99 -30.30 18.38
N ILE A 862 3.44 -29.34 19.17
CA ILE A 862 4.00 -27.99 19.34
C ILE A 862 4.95 -28.00 20.54
N ILE A 863 6.21 -28.29 20.30
CA ILE A 863 7.24 -28.45 21.32
C ILE A 863 8.19 -27.22 21.27
N PHE A 864 8.57 -26.69 22.42
CA PHE A 864 9.54 -25.60 22.52
C PHE A 864 10.84 -26.05 23.19
N LYS A 865 11.97 -25.75 22.56
CA LYS A 865 13.30 -25.96 23.13
C LYS A 865 13.58 -25.02 24.30
N ALA A 866 14.63 -25.27 25.06
CA ALA A 866 15.07 -24.38 26.13
C ALA A 866 15.43 -22.95 25.66
N THR A 867 15.64 -22.74 24.36
CA THR A 867 15.80 -21.44 23.72
C THR A 867 14.49 -20.71 23.44
N GLY A 868 13.32 -21.36 23.60
CA GLY A 868 12.01 -20.88 23.18
C GLY A 868 11.71 -21.11 21.69
N ASP A 869 12.65 -21.67 20.93
CA ASP A 869 12.41 -22.06 19.53
C ASP A 869 11.55 -23.30 19.45
N ARG A 870 10.63 -23.34 18.46
CA ARG A 870 9.85 -24.53 18.19
C ARG A 870 10.75 -25.69 17.72
N GLU A 871 10.53 -26.87 18.26
CA GLU A 871 11.20 -28.11 17.85
C GLU A 871 10.41 -28.80 16.71
N GLY A 872 11.11 -29.61 15.89
CA GLY A 872 10.49 -30.47 14.89
C GLY A 872 10.14 -29.79 13.56
N ILE A 873 10.42 -28.48 13.38
CA ILE A 873 10.25 -27.81 12.09
C ILE A 873 11.41 -28.12 11.12
N ASN A 874 12.28 -29.07 11.40
CA ASN A 874 13.43 -29.44 10.56
C ASN A 874 13.04 -30.06 9.19
N THR A 875 11.76 -30.22 8.94
CA THR A 875 11.18 -30.79 7.71
C THR A 875 10.31 -29.80 6.98
N GLN A 876 10.82 -28.55 6.85
CA GLN A 876 10.07 -27.50 6.18
C GLN A 876 10.08 -27.67 4.67
N PRO A 877 8.95 -27.44 3.99
CA PRO A 877 8.89 -27.50 2.56
C PRO A 877 9.77 -26.40 1.93
N ILE A 878 10.55 -26.82 0.96
CA ILE A 878 11.15 -25.87 0.01
C ILE A 878 10.11 -25.66 -1.09
N LEU A 879 9.81 -24.39 -1.34
CA LEU A 879 8.88 -23.95 -2.37
C LEU A 879 9.64 -23.49 -3.61
N THR A 880 9.04 -23.69 -4.76
CA THR A 880 9.44 -23.08 -6.03
C THR A 880 8.20 -22.64 -6.79
N VAL A 881 8.37 -21.91 -7.88
CA VAL A 881 7.24 -21.52 -8.72
C VAL A 881 7.02 -22.56 -9.80
N GLN A 882 5.81 -23.12 -9.81
CA GLN A 882 5.35 -24.11 -10.79
C GLN A 882 4.16 -23.57 -11.58
N GLU A 883 3.95 -24.11 -12.76
CA GLU A 883 2.84 -23.76 -13.63
C GLU A 883 1.69 -24.76 -13.48
N HIS A 884 0.52 -24.26 -13.03
CA HIS A 884 -0.71 -25.03 -12.92
C HIS A 884 -1.79 -24.35 -13.75
N ASN A 885 -2.37 -25.05 -14.71
CA ASN A 885 -3.43 -24.50 -15.58
C ASN A 885 -3.06 -23.13 -16.22
N LYS A 886 -1.82 -23.03 -16.74
CA LYS A 886 -1.26 -21.79 -17.30
C LYS A 886 -1.06 -20.64 -16.30
N GLN A 887 -1.15 -20.92 -15.00
CA GLN A 887 -0.86 -19.96 -13.94
C GLN A 887 0.40 -20.38 -13.18
N LEU A 888 1.28 -19.40 -12.92
CA LEU A 888 2.46 -19.60 -12.09
C LEU A 888 2.06 -19.43 -10.62
N LYS A 889 2.38 -20.42 -9.79
CA LYS A 889 2.11 -20.41 -8.34
C LYS A 889 3.30 -20.98 -7.58
N PHE A 890 3.49 -20.52 -6.34
CA PHE A 890 4.40 -21.23 -5.44
C PHE A 890 3.81 -22.60 -5.10
N ASP A 891 4.63 -23.61 -5.23
CA ASP A 891 4.28 -24.99 -4.90
C ASP A 891 5.50 -25.71 -4.31
N ILE A 892 5.28 -26.86 -3.72
CA ILE A 892 6.34 -27.64 -3.06
C ILE A 892 7.33 -28.16 -4.08
N ALA A 893 8.60 -27.72 -3.95
CA ALA A 893 9.71 -28.22 -4.78
C ALA A 893 10.21 -29.57 -4.32
N LYS A 894 10.21 -29.80 -3.01
CA LYS A 894 10.60 -31.06 -2.37
C LYS A 894 9.53 -31.45 -1.37
N ASN A 895 8.88 -32.57 -1.64
CA ASN A 895 7.90 -33.16 -0.74
C ASN A 895 8.62 -33.75 0.48
N ILE A 896 8.11 -33.46 1.66
CA ILE A 896 8.55 -34.08 2.89
C ILE A 896 7.65 -35.28 3.14
N PRO A 897 8.22 -36.48 3.38
CA PRO A 897 7.42 -37.67 3.68
C PRO A 897 6.52 -37.41 4.90
N CYS A 898 5.31 -37.93 4.87
CA CYS A 898 4.46 -38.02 6.05
C CYS A 898 5.17 -38.95 7.07
N GLN A 899 5.29 -38.49 8.32
CA GLN A 899 5.80 -39.34 9.40
C GLN A 899 4.78 -40.41 9.77
#